data_af75b08314839d7e82f2142fa6f6e3c4
#
_entry.id   af75b08314839d7e82f2142fa6f6e3c4
#
_cell.length_a   1.000
_cell.length_b   1.000
_cell.length_c   1.000
_cell.angle_alpha   90.00
_cell.angle_beta   90.00
_cell.angle_gamma   90.00
#
_symmetry.space_group_name_H-M   'P 1'
#
loop_
_entity.id
_entity.type
_entity.pdbx_description
1 polymer ?
#
loop_
_entity_poly.entity_id
_entity_poly.type
_entity_poly.pdbx_seq_one_letter_code
_entity_poly.pdbx_strand_id
1 'polypeptide(L)'
;MDMLNKLKSTVSTTVSQLSGVLPGNPVTREYEVGKLIGSAGPDLLWKIFSGYKKSTKQEASIFVLEKKLLEKYSKKDRDQLVEVLRRGIAQLTRLRHPQVLTVQHPVEESRESLAFATEPVFASLANVLGCHENINPVPQQLRDHKLFEVEIKYGLQQLIEGLIFLHNDVKLLHCNICPESIVVNQQGAFKIFGFDFCTSSQDPTSKLWPVREPDPELSHVSQPNLDYLAPELGRNHKRHGNGANTIGCGASADMYSLGCVIVSIYQNGKSPWQMDGDVECFYRHAASHSQPLQRMEGVPPDLVDHVRSLLHPTPEQRPDAHQLVKISWFDDVGVKTLNYLDSLFQWDNLQKSQFFKGLPQILPRLPERVCLHRVMPCLAKEFVNPSMVPFILPCALHIAQEASKENYIAHILPHLRPVMKMQEPVQILLIFMQRMELLLQKTPPEDVKSDVLPMIYRALEAEAAPQIQELCLSVIPSFASLIDYPAMKNALMPRIKKLCLLPAGQLSVRVNCLICIGKLLDNVDKWLVLDDILPMLPAIPSKDPAVVMAVLGVYKMALEHPRLGIPKEVIATQIVPFLFPLLVEPGLSLTQFRALVSTIKEMLAKVEEEQKSKLESVAALQEEQRTALGNLALNDSSSQNSTSSGGASTTSSVNNSVVSQQIDALFSQLSTSSETTKVKQTTAATPVMASNVVTNSRIDSGTVAPTIAMPKSGMMSLRPAPNNTPTTWNNNNVNGTRANATAANKDPVSSMIHSNLSAMGGMGSIRPANQWAPASQAVTPPAWNHNPAAAPIQQPQMRMMATPLVPQNQQFTQQNPMMTVMVPQSTFSQPISPIAPTTPAAFRPLARSDIDDLLS
;
A
#
# COMPACT_ATOMS: atom_id res chain seq x y z
N MET A 1 8.29 -2.82 35.39
CA MET A 1 8.35 -1.44 35.92
C MET A 1 9.57 -0.70 35.40
N ASP A 2 10.71 -1.34 35.26
CA ASP A 2 11.95 -0.68 34.79
C ASP A 2 11.97 -0.24 33.32
N MET A 3 11.29 -0.93 32.41
CA MET A 3 11.13 -0.50 31.02
C MET A 3 10.26 0.76 30.89
N LEU A 4 9.19 0.86 31.66
CA LEU A 4 8.33 2.05 31.69
C LEU A 4 9.02 3.26 32.32
N ASN A 5 9.88 3.03 33.31
CA ASN A 5 10.70 4.09 33.90
C ASN A 5 11.84 4.53 32.98
N LYS A 6 12.47 3.60 32.23
CA LYS A 6 13.44 3.93 31.18
C LYS A 6 12.80 4.70 30.01
N LEU A 7 11.61 4.30 29.57
CA LEU A 7 10.86 5.07 28.56
C LEU A 7 10.46 6.46 29.06
N LYS A 8 10.00 6.57 30.33
CA LYS A 8 9.70 7.88 30.91
C LYS A 8 10.95 8.74 31.10
N SER A 9 12.09 8.16 31.50
CA SER A 9 13.34 8.89 31.64
C SER A 9 13.90 9.31 30.26
N THR A 10 13.81 8.46 29.23
CA THR A 10 14.26 8.81 27.87
C THR A 10 13.36 9.89 27.26
N VAL A 11 12.04 9.80 27.44
CA VAL A 11 11.10 10.84 26.98
C VAL A 11 11.30 12.14 27.76
N SER A 12 11.53 12.07 29.07
CA SER A 12 11.80 13.26 29.91
C SER A 12 13.14 13.92 29.55
N THR A 13 14.18 13.15 29.23
CA THR A 13 15.49 13.68 28.84
C THR A 13 15.41 14.29 27.44
N THR A 14 14.64 13.71 26.52
CA THR A 14 14.44 14.25 25.17
C THR A 14 13.61 15.54 25.21
N VAL A 15 12.56 15.58 26.06
CA VAL A 15 11.75 16.79 26.25
C VAL A 15 12.53 17.92 26.92
N SER A 16 13.42 17.61 27.86
CA SER A 16 14.29 18.65 28.48
C SER A 16 15.38 19.16 27.53
N GLN A 17 15.90 18.36 26.63
CA GLN A 17 16.84 18.82 25.59
C GLN A 17 16.15 19.68 24.52
N LEU A 18 14.88 19.39 24.19
CA LEU A 18 14.09 20.13 23.20
C LEU A 18 13.53 21.46 23.75
N SER A 19 13.27 21.56 25.06
CA SER A 19 12.90 22.82 25.68
C SER A 19 14.05 23.84 25.73
N GLY A 20 15.30 23.39 25.53
CA GLY A 20 16.48 24.23 25.39
C GLY A 20 16.68 24.88 24.01
N VAL A 21 15.98 24.39 22.95
CA VAL A 21 16.15 24.88 21.57
C VAL A 21 15.38 26.20 21.32
N LEU A 22 14.27 26.43 22.01
CA LEU A 22 13.41 27.60 21.85
C LEU A 22 12.99 28.22 23.18
N PRO A 23 13.94 28.60 24.06
CA PRO A 23 13.58 29.16 25.34
C PRO A 23 12.79 30.47 25.16
N GLY A 24 11.56 30.49 25.63
CA GLY A 24 10.72 31.70 25.65
C GLY A 24 10.14 32.14 24.32
N ASN A 25 10.29 31.38 23.22
CA ASN A 25 9.66 31.74 21.94
C ASN A 25 8.14 31.46 21.97
N PRO A 26 7.27 32.42 21.58
CA PRO A 26 5.82 32.28 21.64
C PRO A 26 5.27 31.11 20.83
N VAL A 27 5.89 30.68 19.72
CA VAL A 27 5.49 29.51 18.90
C VAL A 27 5.32 28.25 19.76
N THR A 28 6.14 28.08 20.82
CA THR A 28 6.05 26.93 21.72
C THR A 28 4.77 26.88 22.56
N ARG A 29 3.99 27.96 22.62
CA ARG A 29 2.67 27.96 23.29
C ARG A 29 1.66 27.12 22.52
N GLU A 30 1.67 27.23 21.18
CA GLU A 30 0.71 26.54 20.31
C GLU A 30 1.24 25.23 19.72
N TYR A 31 2.55 25.15 19.47
CA TYR A 31 3.20 24.00 18.82
C TYR A 31 4.13 23.26 19.76
N GLU A 32 4.16 21.94 19.61
CA GLU A 32 5.17 21.09 20.20
C GLU A 32 6.28 20.86 19.18
N VAL A 33 7.52 21.10 19.60
CA VAL A 33 8.70 20.99 18.73
C VAL A 33 9.33 19.62 18.93
N GLY A 34 9.52 18.91 17.85
CA GLY A 34 10.08 17.57 17.83
C GLY A 34 11.55 17.53 17.44
N LYS A 35 11.91 16.60 16.56
CA LYS A 35 13.31 16.36 16.13
C LYS A 35 13.72 17.34 15.04
N LEU A 36 15.03 17.65 14.97
CA LEU A 36 15.64 18.34 13.85
C LEU A 36 15.58 17.43 12.61
N ILE A 37 14.99 17.92 11.52
CA ILE A 37 14.79 17.18 10.27
C ILE A 37 15.54 17.76 9.09
N GLY A 38 15.85 19.07 9.10
CA GLY A 38 16.49 19.73 7.98
C GLY A 38 16.92 21.16 8.30
N SER A 39 17.39 21.84 7.26
CA SER A 39 17.71 23.28 7.27
C SER A 39 17.33 23.93 5.94
N ALA A 40 17.12 25.26 5.90
CA ALA A 40 16.72 25.98 4.70
C ALA A 40 17.12 27.47 4.78
N GLY A 41 16.85 28.21 3.69
CA GLY A 41 17.12 29.64 3.60
C GLY A 41 18.58 29.99 3.46
N PRO A 42 18.95 31.29 3.44
CA PRO A 42 20.29 31.73 3.23
C PRO A 42 21.28 31.03 4.17
N ASP A 43 22.35 30.46 3.64
CA ASP A 43 23.39 29.72 4.39
C ASP A 43 22.80 28.59 5.28
N LEU A 44 21.62 28.06 4.90
CA LEU A 44 20.86 27.05 5.65
C LEU A 44 20.61 27.43 7.13
N LEU A 45 20.43 28.71 7.41
CA LEU A 45 20.31 29.26 8.77
C LEU A 45 19.02 28.87 9.48
N TRP A 46 17.95 28.63 8.73
CA TRP A 46 16.69 28.13 9.29
C TRP A 46 16.77 26.62 9.57
N LYS A 47 16.87 26.24 10.83
CA LYS A 47 16.73 24.86 11.26
C LYS A 47 15.26 24.43 11.19
N ILE A 48 14.98 23.26 10.62
CA ILE A 48 13.63 22.73 10.46
C ILE A 48 13.42 21.59 11.45
N PHE A 49 12.44 21.74 12.33
CA PHE A 49 12.05 20.71 13.29
C PHE A 49 10.69 20.13 12.92
N SER A 50 10.51 18.81 13.09
CA SER A 50 9.19 18.20 13.09
C SER A 50 8.40 18.68 14.31
N GLY A 51 7.06 18.67 14.21
CA GLY A 51 6.23 19.04 15.34
C GLY A 51 4.75 18.91 15.02
N TYR A 52 3.92 19.33 15.94
CA TYR A 52 2.46 19.33 15.74
C TYR A 52 1.80 20.45 16.56
N LYS A 53 0.65 20.89 16.07
CA LYS A 53 -0.19 21.85 16.80
C LYS A 53 -0.82 21.19 18.03
N LYS A 54 -0.59 21.73 19.23
CA LYS A 54 -1.01 21.11 20.50
C LYS A 54 -2.52 20.90 20.61
N SER A 55 -3.31 21.84 20.06
CA SER A 55 -4.77 21.81 20.14
C SER A 55 -5.42 20.76 19.24
N THR A 56 -4.94 20.61 18.00
CA THR A 56 -5.55 19.77 16.95
C THR A 56 -4.76 18.50 16.68
N LYS A 57 -3.53 18.37 17.21
CA LYS A 57 -2.56 17.31 16.88
C LYS A 57 -2.21 17.26 15.39
N GLN A 58 -2.50 18.33 14.66
CA GLN A 58 -2.13 18.47 13.26
C GLN A 58 -0.61 18.59 13.13
N GLU A 59 -0.02 17.81 12.24
CA GLU A 59 1.41 17.86 11.94
C GLU A 59 1.81 19.21 11.36
N ALA A 60 3.01 19.66 11.71
CA ALA A 60 3.60 20.91 11.27
C ALA A 60 5.13 20.80 11.24
N SER A 61 5.79 21.68 10.50
CA SER A 61 7.21 21.91 10.60
C SER A 61 7.49 23.27 11.21
N ILE A 62 8.40 23.30 12.17
CA ILE A 62 8.78 24.52 12.89
C ILE A 62 10.16 24.97 12.41
N PHE A 63 10.20 26.12 11.75
CA PHE A 63 11.43 26.76 11.31
C PHE A 63 11.96 27.64 12.42
N VAL A 64 13.23 27.45 12.75
CA VAL A 64 13.91 28.14 13.87
C VAL A 64 15.23 28.73 13.41
N LEU A 65 15.38 30.02 13.55
CA LEU A 65 16.67 30.71 13.46
C LEU A 65 17.18 31.00 14.86
N GLU A 66 18.28 30.39 15.26
CA GLU A 66 18.97 30.69 16.50
C GLU A 66 19.86 31.93 16.29
N LYS A 67 19.60 33.02 17.00
CA LYS A 67 20.40 34.28 16.88
C LYS A 67 21.86 34.09 17.21
N LYS A 68 22.20 33.04 17.97
CA LYS A 68 23.59 32.67 18.24
C LYS A 68 24.37 32.31 16.96
N LEU A 69 23.73 31.73 15.95
CA LEU A 69 24.38 31.43 14.67
C LEU A 69 24.83 32.69 13.93
N LEU A 70 24.23 33.83 14.26
CA LEU A 70 24.56 35.11 13.66
C LEU A 70 25.73 35.85 14.37
N GLU A 71 26.24 35.36 15.49
CA GLU A 71 27.35 36.00 16.25
C GLU A 71 28.66 36.11 15.45
N LYS A 72 28.81 35.25 14.42
CA LYS A 72 29.90 35.27 13.47
C LYS A 72 29.93 36.52 12.57
N TYR A 73 28.79 37.23 12.44
CA TYR A 73 28.66 38.43 11.60
C TYR A 73 28.75 39.71 12.42
N SER A 74 29.07 40.84 11.76
CA SER A 74 29.07 42.16 12.41
C SER A 74 27.67 42.52 12.95
N LYS A 75 27.58 43.44 13.91
CA LYS A 75 26.26 43.88 14.44
C LYS A 75 25.38 44.44 13.32
N LYS A 76 25.93 45.25 12.40
CA LYS A 76 25.23 45.85 11.26
C LYS A 76 24.64 44.75 10.37
N ASP A 77 25.44 43.73 10.02
CA ASP A 77 25.01 42.63 9.15
C ASP A 77 23.94 41.76 9.81
N ARG A 78 24.08 41.49 11.12
CA ARG A 78 23.07 40.73 11.89
C ARG A 78 21.70 41.42 11.89
N ASP A 79 21.69 42.73 12.20
CA ASP A 79 20.46 43.50 12.28
C ASP A 79 19.80 43.55 10.89
N GLN A 80 20.58 43.71 9.84
CA GLN A 80 20.13 43.71 8.45
C GLN A 80 19.59 42.34 8.03
N LEU A 81 20.29 41.25 8.32
CA LEU A 81 19.88 39.90 7.99
C LEU A 81 18.56 39.51 8.67
N VAL A 82 18.45 39.81 9.98
CA VAL A 82 17.22 39.56 10.73
C VAL A 82 16.03 40.28 10.09
N GLU A 83 16.21 41.52 9.64
CA GLU A 83 15.20 42.32 8.98
C GLU A 83 14.78 41.74 7.61
N VAL A 84 15.77 41.30 6.81
CA VAL A 84 15.57 40.64 5.51
C VAL A 84 14.77 39.35 5.70
N LEU A 85 15.18 38.49 6.64
CA LEU A 85 14.49 37.24 6.93
C LEU A 85 13.05 37.44 7.44
N ARG A 86 12.85 38.45 8.35
CA ARG A 86 11.52 38.80 8.85
C ARG A 86 10.59 39.26 7.71
N ARG A 87 11.11 40.11 6.81
CA ARG A 87 10.36 40.57 5.64
C ARG A 87 10.01 39.40 4.69
N GLY A 88 10.94 38.47 4.45
CA GLY A 88 10.70 37.25 3.64
C GLY A 88 9.57 36.40 4.18
N ILE A 89 9.57 36.11 5.49
CA ILE A 89 8.51 35.33 6.12
C ILE A 89 7.17 36.08 6.14
N ALA A 90 7.20 37.41 6.35
CA ALA A 90 5.99 38.23 6.27
C ALA A 90 5.38 38.19 4.86
N GLN A 91 6.19 38.19 3.80
CA GLN A 91 5.74 38.03 2.42
C GLN A 91 5.19 36.64 2.18
N LEU A 92 5.90 35.59 2.57
CA LEU A 92 5.47 34.19 2.48
C LEU A 92 4.12 33.98 3.18
N THR A 93 3.89 34.63 4.34
CA THR A 93 2.63 34.51 5.09
C THR A 93 1.42 35.07 4.34
N ARG A 94 1.63 36.01 3.41
CA ARG A 94 0.56 36.61 2.60
C ARG A 94 0.19 35.80 1.37
N LEU A 95 1.12 34.96 0.88
CA LEU A 95 0.94 34.17 -0.33
C LEU A 95 0.15 32.91 -0.03
N ARG A 96 -0.76 32.55 -0.94
CA ARG A 96 -1.55 31.32 -0.86
C ARG A 96 -1.62 30.69 -2.25
N HIS A 97 -0.81 29.66 -2.44
CA HIS A 97 -0.74 28.89 -3.68
C HIS A 97 -0.28 27.48 -3.36
N PRO A 98 -0.76 26.42 -4.07
CA PRO A 98 -0.33 25.05 -3.81
C PRO A 98 1.17 24.82 -3.91
N GLN A 99 1.87 25.58 -4.76
CA GLN A 99 3.33 25.44 -4.97
C GLN A 99 4.16 26.41 -4.12
N VAL A 100 3.54 27.18 -3.22
CA VAL A 100 4.20 28.01 -2.24
C VAL A 100 4.03 27.41 -0.85
N LEU A 101 5.10 27.42 -0.04
CA LEU A 101 5.06 26.85 1.31
C LEU A 101 4.03 27.56 2.17
N THR A 102 3.11 26.80 2.75
CA THR A 102 2.00 27.34 3.54
C THR A 102 2.42 27.62 4.98
N VAL A 103 2.37 28.89 5.41
CA VAL A 103 2.58 29.27 6.79
C VAL A 103 1.30 29.03 7.60
N GLN A 104 1.41 28.24 8.67
CA GLN A 104 0.34 27.95 9.64
C GLN A 104 0.35 28.89 10.85
N HIS A 105 1.53 29.38 11.23
CA HIS A 105 1.73 30.35 12.30
C HIS A 105 2.78 31.36 11.88
N PRO A 106 2.53 32.67 11.98
CA PRO A 106 3.48 33.73 11.56
C PRO A 106 4.77 33.68 12.38
N VAL A 107 5.76 34.46 11.93
CA VAL A 107 7.04 34.55 12.62
C VAL A 107 6.87 35.19 14.00
N GLU A 108 7.41 34.53 15.00
CA GLU A 108 7.51 34.99 16.39
C GLU A 108 8.97 35.18 16.77
N GLU A 109 9.24 36.23 17.51
CA GLU A 109 10.59 36.59 17.92
C GLU A 109 10.74 36.48 19.43
N SER A 110 11.84 35.86 19.85
CA SER A 110 12.31 35.89 21.23
C SER A 110 13.70 36.58 21.33
N ARG A 111 14.23 36.67 22.54
CA ARG A 111 15.59 37.15 22.74
C ARG A 111 16.61 36.33 21.98
N GLU A 112 16.43 35.02 21.86
CA GLU A 112 17.40 34.04 21.35
C GLU A 112 17.08 33.52 19.96
N SER A 113 15.83 33.62 19.49
CA SER A 113 15.41 33.01 18.24
C SER A 113 14.28 33.74 17.53
N LEU A 114 14.21 33.52 16.19
CA LEU A 114 13.02 33.71 15.39
C LEU A 114 12.43 32.30 15.09
N ALA A 115 11.12 32.17 15.11
CA ALA A 115 10.47 30.91 14.74
C ALA A 115 9.10 31.13 14.11
N PHE A 116 8.72 30.23 13.20
CA PHE A 116 7.40 30.19 12.59
C PHE A 116 7.01 28.73 12.29
N ALA A 117 5.73 28.45 12.06
CA ALA A 117 5.26 27.11 11.75
C ALA A 117 4.63 27.05 10.35
N THR A 118 4.85 25.91 9.66
CA THR A 118 4.38 25.65 8.30
C THR A 118 3.67 24.31 8.20
N GLU A 119 3.10 24.01 7.05
CA GLU A 119 2.74 22.64 6.67
C GLU A 119 3.95 21.70 6.81
N PRO A 120 3.73 20.37 6.96
CA PRO A 120 4.81 19.40 7.12
C PRO A 120 5.79 19.41 5.96
N VAL A 121 7.09 19.57 6.26
CA VAL A 121 8.20 19.58 5.31
C VAL A 121 9.09 18.37 5.57
N PHE A 122 9.66 17.79 4.54
CA PHE A 122 10.70 16.76 4.66
C PHE A 122 12.07 17.41 4.86
N ALA A 123 12.48 18.28 3.92
CA ALA A 123 13.75 19.03 4.00
C ALA A 123 13.78 20.13 2.93
N SER A 124 14.84 20.97 2.88
CA SER A 124 15.12 21.78 1.69
C SER A 124 15.67 20.95 0.54
N LEU A 125 15.56 21.45 -0.68
CA LEU A 125 16.17 20.80 -1.84
C LEU A 125 17.71 20.74 -1.68
N ALA A 126 18.33 21.74 -1.07
CA ALA A 126 19.76 21.73 -0.75
C ALA A 126 20.12 20.53 0.13
N ASN A 127 19.34 20.26 1.18
CA ASN A 127 19.56 19.09 2.03
C ASN A 127 19.40 17.79 1.27
N VAL A 128 18.38 17.70 0.41
CA VAL A 128 18.13 16.52 -0.45
C VAL A 128 19.29 16.26 -1.41
N LEU A 129 19.93 17.32 -1.88
CA LEU A 129 21.09 17.26 -2.76
C LEU A 129 22.44 17.08 -2.02
N GLY A 130 22.42 16.95 -0.68
CA GLY A 130 23.58 16.60 0.13
C GLY A 130 24.23 17.76 0.90
N CYS A 131 23.69 18.98 0.85
CA CYS A 131 24.14 20.10 1.67
C CYS A 131 23.48 20.02 3.06
N HIS A 132 24.23 19.57 4.08
CA HIS A 132 23.68 19.30 5.42
C HIS A 132 24.17 20.30 6.49
N GLU A 133 24.41 21.53 6.12
CA GLU A 133 24.84 22.56 7.05
C GLU A 133 23.75 22.84 8.08
N ASN A 134 24.23 23.14 9.32
CA ASN A 134 23.39 23.37 10.50
C ASN A 134 22.50 22.17 10.93
N ILE A 135 22.77 20.96 10.42
CA ILE A 135 22.10 19.72 10.81
C ILE A 135 23.10 18.77 11.48
N ASN A 136 22.97 18.55 12.79
CA ASN A 136 23.82 17.61 13.51
C ASN A 136 23.03 16.95 14.66
N PRO A 137 22.84 15.62 14.65
CA PRO A 137 23.22 14.67 13.59
C PRO A 137 22.30 14.75 12.37
N VAL A 138 22.82 14.40 11.19
CA VAL A 138 22.01 14.30 9.96
C VAL A 138 21.08 13.11 10.08
N PRO A 139 19.76 13.27 9.92
CA PRO A 139 18.80 12.15 9.94
C PRO A 139 19.12 11.11 8.86
N GLN A 140 18.99 9.82 9.19
CA GLN A 140 19.28 8.74 8.26
C GLN A 140 18.39 8.83 7.00
N GLN A 141 17.11 9.12 7.17
CA GLN A 141 16.16 9.28 6.06
C GLN A 141 16.61 10.34 5.04
N LEU A 142 17.21 11.43 5.51
CA LEU A 142 17.74 12.49 4.65
C LEU A 142 19.03 12.05 3.96
N ARG A 143 19.91 11.36 4.66
CA ARG A 143 21.20 10.86 4.12
C ARG A 143 20.99 9.84 2.99
N ASP A 144 20.00 8.95 3.14
CA ASP A 144 19.72 7.89 2.19
C ASP A 144 18.76 8.33 1.07
N HIS A 145 18.26 9.57 1.13
CA HIS A 145 17.29 10.08 0.18
C HIS A 145 17.94 10.39 -1.17
N LYS A 146 17.37 9.81 -2.23
CA LYS A 146 17.74 10.10 -3.62
C LYS A 146 16.46 10.41 -4.40
N LEU A 147 16.49 11.45 -5.21
CA LEU A 147 15.39 11.80 -6.08
C LEU A 147 15.31 10.84 -7.26
N PHE A 148 14.11 10.38 -7.56
CA PHE A 148 13.80 9.65 -8.78
C PHE A 148 13.43 10.64 -9.90
N GLU A 149 13.64 10.23 -11.15
CA GLU A 149 13.38 11.08 -12.32
C GLU A 149 11.94 11.63 -12.33
N VAL A 150 10.94 10.81 -11.97
CA VAL A 150 9.54 11.25 -11.89
C VAL A 150 9.33 12.32 -10.83
N GLU A 151 10.06 12.26 -9.70
CA GLU A 151 10.00 13.27 -8.64
C GLU A 151 10.65 14.58 -9.08
N ILE A 152 11.76 14.49 -9.82
CA ILE A 152 12.43 15.66 -10.39
C ILE A 152 11.49 16.35 -11.41
N LYS A 153 10.95 15.60 -12.36
CA LYS A 153 10.02 16.12 -13.37
C LYS A 153 8.81 16.78 -12.73
N TYR A 154 8.18 16.07 -11.81
CA TYR A 154 7.00 16.56 -11.10
C TYR A 154 7.32 17.80 -10.24
N GLY A 155 8.42 17.78 -9.48
CA GLY A 155 8.86 18.90 -8.65
C GLY A 155 9.22 20.15 -9.47
N LEU A 156 9.92 19.98 -10.60
CA LEU A 156 10.24 21.08 -11.49
C LEU A 156 8.98 21.68 -12.12
N GLN A 157 8.01 20.85 -12.53
CA GLN A 157 6.72 21.34 -13.03
C GLN A 157 6.02 22.21 -11.98
N GLN A 158 6.02 21.78 -10.72
CA GLN A 158 5.44 22.54 -9.61
C GLN A 158 6.13 23.87 -9.38
N LEU A 159 7.48 23.91 -9.44
CA LEU A 159 8.23 25.18 -9.34
C LEU A 159 7.87 26.13 -10.47
N ILE A 160 7.77 25.64 -11.71
CA ILE A 160 7.38 26.45 -12.86
C ILE A 160 5.96 27.01 -12.68
N GLU A 161 5.00 26.20 -12.22
CA GLU A 161 3.64 26.66 -11.92
C GLU A 161 3.63 27.72 -10.79
N GLY A 162 4.47 27.54 -9.78
CA GLY A 162 4.68 28.54 -8.73
C GLY A 162 5.24 29.85 -9.27
N LEU A 163 6.21 29.79 -10.19
CA LEU A 163 6.75 30.99 -10.87
C LEU A 163 5.73 31.68 -11.79
N ILE A 164 4.88 30.90 -12.49
CA ILE A 164 3.75 31.46 -13.26
C ILE A 164 2.86 32.31 -12.34
N PHE A 165 2.47 31.76 -11.20
CA PHE A 165 1.67 32.48 -10.20
C PHE A 165 2.37 33.75 -9.70
N LEU A 166 3.65 33.66 -9.33
CA LEU A 166 4.41 34.81 -8.80
C LEU A 166 4.54 35.92 -9.85
N HIS A 167 4.94 35.60 -11.08
CA HIS A 167 5.22 36.58 -12.13
C HIS A 167 3.95 37.21 -12.72
N ASN A 168 2.87 36.40 -12.90
CA ASN A 168 1.70 36.86 -13.64
C ASN A 168 0.54 37.31 -12.76
N ASP A 169 0.29 36.60 -11.64
CA ASP A 169 -0.86 36.89 -10.77
C ASP A 169 -0.47 37.86 -9.65
N VAL A 170 0.64 37.58 -8.95
CA VAL A 170 1.10 38.41 -7.83
C VAL A 170 1.96 39.58 -8.25
N LYS A 171 2.57 39.53 -9.45
CA LYS A 171 3.55 40.54 -9.93
C LYS A 171 4.75 40.67 -8.99
N LEU A 172 5.28 39.52 -8.56
CA LEU A 172 6.40 39.39 -7.66
C LEU A 172 7.56 38.67 -8.35
N LEU A 173 8.78 39.24 -8.29
CA LEU A 173 10.01 38.58 -8.67
C LEU A 173 10.67 37.99 -7.42
N HIS A 174 11.07 36.75 -7.46
CA HIS A 174 11.61 36.05 -6.28
C HIS A 174 13.05 36.44 -5.98
N CYS A 175 13.86 36.61 -7.00
CA CYS A 175 15.27 37.03 -6.97
C CYS A 175 16.26 36.09 -6.25
N ASN A 176 15.80 34.93 -5.75
CA ASN A 176 16.66 33.98 -5.04
C ASN A 176 16.16 32.54 -5.19
N ILE A 177 15.87 32.10 -6.43
CA ILE A 177 15.54 30.69 -6.72
C ILE A 177 16.84 29.88 -6.68
N CYS A 178 17.02 29.15 -5.58
CA CYS A 178 18.20 28.30 -5.30
C CYS A 178 17.75 27.08 -4.47
N PRO A 179 18.55 26.02 -4.34
CA PRO A 179 18.15 24.84 -3.58
C PRO A 179 17.77 25.10 -2.12
N GLU A 180 18.34 26.10 -1.49
CA GLU A 180 18.07 26.53 -0.12
C GLU A 180 16.70 27.21 0.03
N SER A 181 16.18 27.81 -1.07
CA SER A 181 14.87 28.49 -1.13
C SER A 181 13.75 27.59 -1.68
N ILE A 182 14.02 26.32 -1.90
CA ILE A 182 13.05 25.32 -2.32
C ILE A 182 12.95 24.27 -1.22
N VAL A 183 11.76 23.95 -0.78
CA VAL A 183 11.51 22.88 0.20
C VAL A 183 10.74 21.74 -0.42
N VAL A 184 11.06 20.53 0.00
CA VAL A 184 10.36 19.28 -0.38
C VAL A 184 9.46 18.90 0.77
N ASN A 185 8.16 18.72 0.53
CA ASN A 185 7.25 18.30 1.56
C ASN A 185 7.30 16.78 1.78
N GLN A 186 6.56 16.25 2.76
CA GLN A 186 6.54 14.81 3.06
C GLN A 186 5.98 13.96 1.91
N GLN A 187 5.19 14.54 1.02
CA GLN A 187 4.65 13.87 -0.17
C GLN A 187 5.59 13.99 -1.39
N GLY A 188 6.78 14.56 -1.25
CA GLY A 188 7.73 14.74 -2.35
C GLY A 188 7.41 15.92 -3.29
N ALA A 189 6.48 16.80 -2.93
CA ALA A 189 6.17 18.00 -3.70
C ALA A 189 7.17 19.11 -3.42
N PHE A 190 7.62 19.82 -4.48
CA PHE A 190 8.49 20.98 -4.35
C PHE A 190 7.66 22.23 -4.10
N LYS A 191 8.12 23.07 -3.17
CA LYS A 191 7.43 24.31 -2.80
C LYS A 191 8.42 25.45 -2.69
N ILE A 192 8.02 26.61 -3.21
CA ILE A 192 8.81 27.83 -3.16
C ILE A 192 8.79 28.39 -1.75
N PHE A 193 9.97 28.70 -1.24
CA PHE A 193 10.28 29.33 0.05
C PHE A 193 11.32 30.44 -0.16
N GLY A 194 11.79 31.13 0.87
CA GLY A 194 12.90 32.05 0.80
C GLY A 194 12.61 33.37 0.07
N PHE A 195 11.50 34.05 0.40
CA PHE A 195 11.10 35.33 -0.18
C PHE A 195 11.88 36.53 0.38
N ASP A 196 13.09 36.31 0.85
CA ASP A 196 13.89 37.26 1.59
C ASP A 196 14.33 38.46 0.72
N PHE A 197 14.56 38.20 -0.57
CA PHE A 197 15.05 39.19 -1.55
C PHE A 197 14.00 39.54 -2.62
N CYS A 198 12.78 39.05 -2.46
CA CYS A 198 11.73 39.31 -3.44
C CYS A 198 11.38 40.78 -3.61
N THR A 199 10.98 41.15 -4.79
CA THR A 199 10.57 42.52 -5.13
C THR A 199 9.25 42.52 -5.88
N SER A 200 8.39 43.52 -5.60
CA SER A 200 7.14 43.74 -6.29
C SER A 200 7.26 44.90 -7.29
N SER A 201 6.57 44.82 -8.40
CA SER A 201 6.43 45.93 -9.33
C SER A 201 5.56 47.02 -8.71
N GLN A 202 6.00 48.25 -8.79
CA GLN A 202 5.20 49.41 -8.38
C GLN A 202 4.17 49.78 -9.47
N ASP A 203 4.45 49.43 -10.71
CA ASP A 203 3.58 49.64 -11.85
C ASP A 203 3.04 48.29 -12.35
N PRO A 204 1.74 48.01 -12.24
CA PRO A 204 1.11 46.76 -12.70
C PRO A 204 1.30 46.50 -14.21
N THR A 205 1.59 47.51 -15.01
CA THR A 205 1.80 47.39 -16.45
C THR A 205 3.28 47.12 -16.82
N SER A 206 4.19 47.38 -15.89
CA SER A 206 5.62 47.18 -16.10
C SER A 206 5.95 45.68 -16.08
N LYS A 207 6.75 45.25 -17.04
CA LYS A 207 7.37 43.92 -17.05
C LYS A 207 8.75 43.87 -16.36
N LEU A 208 9.15 45.00 -15.74
CA LEU A 208 10.41 45.14 -15.05
C LEU A 208 10.17 45.40 -13.55
N TRP A 209 10.94 44.76 -12.73
CA TRP A 209 10.93 44.87 -11.28
C TRP A 209 12.21 45.60 -10.83
N PRO A 210 12.15 46.51 -9.83
CA PRO A 210 13.31 47.15 -9.26
C PRO A 210 14.10 46.17 -8.40
N VAL A 211 15.22 45.67 -8.89
CA VAL A 211 16.09 44.72 -8.17
C VAL A 211 17.34 45.44 -7.71
N ARG A 212 17.77 45.18 -6.49
CA ARG A 212 19.04 45.71 -5.96
C ARG A 212 20.21 44.94 -6.54
N GLU A 213 21.24 45.67 -7.01
CA GLU A 213 22.52 45.03 -7.38
C GLU A 213 23.23 44.40 -6.18
N PRO A 214 23.97 43.28 -6.36
CA PRO A 214 24.86 42.78 -5.35
C PRO A 214 25.84 43.86 -4.85
N ASP A 215 26.14 43.84 -3.57
CA ASP A 215 26.95 44.91 -2.92
C ASP A 215 28.12 44.26 -2.19
N PRO A 216 29.38 44.57 -2.57
CA PRO A 216 30.58 44.03 -1.92
C PRO A 216 30.68 44.35 -0.43
N GLU A 217 30.02 45.43 0.05
CA GLU A 217 30.05 45.83 1.45
C GLU A 217 29.06 45.00 2.31
N LEU A 218 28.16 44.24 1.68
CA LEU A 218 27.20 43.41 2.39
C LEU A 218 27.71 41.98 2.57
N SER A 219 27.36 41.38 3.70
CA SER A 219 27.58 39.96 3.91
C SER A 219 26.84 39.13 2.84
N HIS A 220 27.46 38.03 2.37
CA HIS A 220 26.88 37.12 1.39
C HIS A 220 25.47 36.57 1.79
N VAL A 221 25.23 36.42 3.09
CA VAL A 221 23.91 35.95 3.60
C VAL A 221 22.83 37.03 3.59
N SER A 222 23.19 38.27 3.41
CA SER A 222 22.26 39.41 3.38
C SER A 222 21.90 39.84 1.95
N GLN A 223 22.28 39.05 0.97
CA GLN A 223 21.96 39.21 -0.46
C GLN A 223 21.69 37.88 -1.12
N PRO A 224 21.10 37.85 -2.36
CA PRO A 224 20.80 36.63 -3.06
C PRO A 224 22.01 35.72 -3.27
N ASN A 225 21.81 34.41 -3.38
CA ASN A 225 22.88 33.46 -3.67
C ASN A 225 23.46 33.72 -5.07
N LEU A 226 24.71 34.19 -5.12
CA LEU A 226 25.39 34.64 -6.34
C LEU A 226 25.60 33.50 -7.37
N ASP A 227 25.68 32.26 -6.91
CA ASP A 227 25.83 31.06 -7.78
C ASP A 227 24.60 30.76 -8.63
N TYR A 228 23.46 31.35 -8.29
CA TYR A 228 22.18 31.18 -9.00
C TYR A 228 21.68 32.49 -9.59
N LEU A 229 22.37 33.58 -9.39
CA LEU A 229 21.93 34.93 -9.75
C LEU A 229 22.15 35.20 -11.27
N ALA A 230 21.18 35.82 -11.91
CA ALA A 230 21.25 36.14 -13.34
C ALA A 230 22.30 37.20 -13.67
N PRO A 231 23.08 37.04 -14.76
CA PRO A 231 24.24 37.90 -15.07
C PRO A 231 23.86 39.34 -15.39
N GLU A 232 22.66 39.64 -15.83
CA GLU A 232 22.19 41.01 -16.10
C GLU A 232 22.26 41.90 -14.86
N LEU A 233 22.17 41.32 -13.66
CA LEU A 233 22.26 42.01 -12.38
C LEU A 233 23.69 42.49 -12.05
N GLY A 234 24.70 42.03 -12.78
CA GLY A 234 26.09 42.44 -12.61
C GLY A 234 26.69 43.21 -13.79
N ARG A 235 26.06 43.19 -14.99
CA ARG A 235 26.64 43.72 -16.24
C ARG A 235 26.86 45.22 -16.26
N ASN A 236 26.03 45.99 -15.57
CA ASN A 236 26.01 47.44 -15.66
C ASN A 236 26.70 48.14 -14.48
N HIS A 237 27.28 47.38 -13.55
CA HIS A 237 27.90 47.88 -12.33
C HIS A 237 28.84 49.10 -12.53
N LYS A 238 29.62 49.11 -13.63
CA LYS A 238 30.58 50.22 -13.95
C LYS A 238 29.96 51.47 -14.60
N ARG A 239 28.68 51.41 -15.03
CA ARG A 239 27.97 52.47 -15.73
C ARG A 239 27.15 53.38 -14.82
N HIS A 240 26.81 52.94 -13.64
CA HIS A 240 26.00 53.71 -12.68
C HIS A 240 26.89 54.31 -11.62
N GLY A 241 27.51 55.47 -11.95
CA GLY A 241 28.20 56.32 -10.97
C GLY A 241 27.19 56.89 -9.98
N ASN A 242 27.48 56.68 -8.71
CA ASN A 242 26.87 57.30 -7.54
C ASN A 242 25.34 57.56 -7.55
N GLY A 243 24.54 56.59 -7.16
CA GLY A 243 23.24 56.91 -6.59
C GLY A 243 22.09 55.96 -6.76
N ALA A 244 22.04 55.03 -7.69
CA ALA A 244 20.90 54.12 -7.82
C ALA A 244 21.36 52.66 -7.89
N ASN A 245 21.37 51.97 -6.73
CA ASN A 245 21.70 50.54 -6.60
C ASN A 245 20.54 49.65 -7.05
N THR A 246 19.63 50.14 -7.91
CA THR A 246 18.49 49.34 -8.40
C THR A 246 18.43 49.29 -9.91
N ILE A 247 18.29 48.09 -10.46
CA ILE A 247 18.18 47.84 -11.90
C ILE A 247 16.78 47.28 -12.19
N GLY A 248 16.21 47.65 -13.33
CA GLY A 248 15.02 47.04 -13.84
C GLY A 248 15.31 45.62 -14.37
N CYS A 249 14.76 44.58 -13.75
CA CYS A 249 14.97 43.19 -14.11
C CYS A 249 13.64 42.52 -14.48
N GLY A 250 13.66 41.64 -15.48
CA GLY A 250 12.48 40.88 -15.94
C GLY A 250 12.34 39.53 -15.21
N ALA A 251 11.18 38.91 -15.39
CA ALA A 251 10.91 37.55 -14.91
C ALA A 251 11.94 36.50 -15.40
N SER A 252 12.61 36.79 -16.51
CA SER A 252 13.69 35.98 -17.09
C SER A 252 14.90 35.78 -16.13
N ALA A 253 15.04 36.61 -15.09
CA ALA A 253 16.06 36.42 -14.08
C ALA A 253 15.79 35.19 -13.19
N ASP A 254 14.54 35.02 -12.71
CA ASP A 254 14.15 33.81 -11.97
C ASP A 254 14.21 32.56 -12.86
N MET A 255 13.95 32.70 -14.17
CA MET A 255 14.09 31.60 -15.13
C MET A 255 15.55 31.16 -15.32
N TYR A 256 16.50 32.10 -15.29
CA TYR A 256 17.94 31.79 -15.26
C TYR A 256 18.32 31.02 -13.98
N SER A 257 17.86 31.50 -12.84
CA SER A 257 18.09 30.86 -11.54
C SER A 257 17.51 29.45 -11.52
N LEU A 258 16.31 29.24 -12.09
CA LEU A 258 15.72 27.90 -12.24
C LEU A 258 16.60 27.00 -13.14
N GLY A 259 17.18 27.52 -14.22
CA GLY A 259 18.15 26.80 -15.04
C GLY A 259 19.38 26.34 -14.24
N CYS A 260 19.91 27.18 -13.35
CA CYS A 260 20.99 26.81 -12.43
C CYS A 260 20.56 25.72 -11.45
N VAL A 261 19.35 25.81 -10.89
CA VAL A 261 18.77 24.78 -10.00
C VAL A 261 18.62 23.44 -10.73
N ILE A 262 18.16 23.42 -11.97
CA ILE A 262 18.06 22.16 -12.76
C ILE A 262 19.45 21.53 -12.89
N VAL A 263 20.48 22.29 -13.24
CA VAL A 263 21.85 21.77 -13.32
C VAL A 263 22.30 21.22 -11.97
N SER A 264 22.04 21.94 -10.89
CA SER A 264 22.47 21.51 -9.54
C SER A 264 21.78 20.24 -9.08
N ILE A 265 20.51 19.97 -9.47
CA ILE A 265 19.81 18.72 -9.18
C ILE A 265 20.56 17.52 -9.79
N TYR A 266 21.04 17.63 -11.02
CA TYR A 266 21.76 16.55 -11.69
C TYR A 266 23.27 16.50 -11.35
N GLN A 267 23.79 17.54 -10.71
CA GLN A 267 25.21 17.63 -10.29
C GLN A 267 25.39 17.51 -8.77
N ASN A 268 24.45 16.85 -8.07
CA ASN A 268 24.53 16.62 -6.62
C ASN A 268 24.71 17.93 -5.82
N GLY A 269 23.90 18.93 -6.10
CA GLY A 269 23.88 20.20 -5.39
C GLY A 269 24.90 21.24 -5.87
N LYS A 270 25.72 20.92 -6.88
CA LYS A 270 26.71 21.90 -7.40
C LYS A 270 26.07 22.79 -8.46
N SER A 271 26.12 24.10 -8.23
CA SER A 271 25.75 25.09 -9.22
C SER A 271 26.69 25.03 -10.46
N PRO A 272 26.20 25.40 -11.67
CA PRO A 272 27.09 25.56 -12.82
C PRO A 272 28.16 26.63 -12.62
N TRP A 273 27.97 27.53 -11.69
CA TRP A 273 28.88 28.62 -11.34
C TRP A 273 29.26 28.52 -9.87
N GLN A 274 30.50 28.79 -9.54
CA GLN A 274 31.01 28.79 -8.18
C GLN A 274 31.62 30.18 -7.90
N MET A 275 30.82 31.04 -7.30
CA MET A 275 31.21 32.40 -6.92
C MET A 275 31.67 32.47 -5.47
N ASP A 276 31.33 31.43 -4.65
CA ASP A 276 31.70 31.36 -3.22
C ASP A 276 31.32 32.60 -2.40
N GLY A 277 30.26 33.31 -2.79
CA GLY A 277 29.79 34.54 -2.18
C GLY A 277 30.65 35.78 -2.52
N ASP A 278 31.61 35.66 -3.46
CA ASP A 278 32.46 36.80 -3.91
C ASP A 278 31.73 37.62 -4.99
N VAL A 279 31.30 38.82 -4.61
CA VAL A 279 30.59 39.76 -5.51
C VAL A 279 31.47 40.20 -6.67
N GLU A 280 32.79 40.41 -6.45
CA GLU A 280 33.70 40.75 -7.52
C GLU A 280 33.90 39.62 -8.52
N CYS A 281 33.84 38.34 -8.06
CA CYS A 281 33.80 37.16 -8.92
C CYS A 281 32.54 37.16 -9.78
N PHE A 282 31.38 37.44 -9.18
CA PHE A 282 30.12 37.57 -9.89
C PHE A 282 30.17 38.67 -10.95
N TYR A 283 30.68 39.85 -10.67
CA TYR A 283 30.81 40.96 -11.65
C TYR A 283 31.73 40.59 -12.81
N ARG A 284 32.87 39.94 -12.53
CA ARG A 284 33.77 39.42 -13.58
C ARG A 284 33.07 38.39 -14.46
N HIS A 285 32.35 37.45 -13.83
CA HIS A 285 31.56 36.44 -14.53
C HIS A 285 30.48 37.11 -15.42
N ALA A 286 29.66 37.99 -14.85
CA ALA A 286 28.59 38.69 -15.56
C ALA A 286 29.09 39.48 -16.79
N ALA A 287 30.30 40.07 -16.66
CA ALA A 287 30.95 40.81 -17.77
C ALA A 287 31.49 39.88 -18.88
N SER A 288 31.95 38.68 -18.52
CA SER A 288 32.57 37.70 -19.41
C SER A 288 31.55 36.71 -20.02
N HIS A 289 30.39 36.51 -19.38
CA HIS A 289 29.37 35.58 -19.77
C HIS A 289 28.66 36.05 -21.05
N SER A 290 29.16 35.61 -22.21
CA SER A 290 28.69 36.02 -23.54
C SER A 290 28.03 34.84 -24.33
N GLN A 291 28.24 33.60 -23.90
CA GLN A 291 27.72 32.41 -24.57
C GLN A 291 27.05 31.46 -23.54
N PRO A 292 26.02 30.75 -23.94
CA PRO A 292 25.36 29.75 -23.09
C PRO A 292 26.32 28.62 -22.69
N LEU A 293 26.06 27.97 -21.55
CA LEU A 293 26.83 26.84 -21.06
C LEU A 293 26.80 25.67 -22.09
N GLN A 294 27.99 25.17 -22.47
CA GLN A 294 28.12 24.17 -23.55
C GLN A 294 28.01 22.73 -23.00
N ARG A 295 28.51 22.48 -21.80
CA ARG A 295 28.51 21.15 -21.17
C ARG A 295 27.71 21.16 -19.90
N MET A 296 26.82 20.17 -19.78
CA MET A 296 25.96 19.96 -18.61
C MET A 296 25.98 18.46 -18.28
N GLU A 297 26.97 18.06 -17.47
CA GLU A 297 27.12 16.66 -17.09
C GLU A 297 25.92 16.21 -16.25
N GLY A 298 25.39 15.00 -16.52
CA GLY A 298 24.27 14.42 -15.78
C GLY A 298 22.87 14.89 -16.21
N VAL A 299 22.73 16.03 -16.88
CA VAL A 299 21.43 16.51 -17.35
C VAL A 299 20.93 15.63 -18.50
N PRO A 300 19.66 15.14 -18.46
CA PRO A 300 19.09 14.31 -19.53
C PRO A 300 19.21 14.99 -20.90
N PRO A 301 19.57 14.25 -21.98
CA PRO A 301 19.75 14.81 -23.31
C PRO A 301 18.53 15.62 -23.81
N ASP A 302 17.32 15.14 -23.54
CA ASP A 302 16.07 15.77 -23.94
C ASP A 302 15.79 17.10 -23.19
N LEU A 303 16.50 17.35 -22.10
CA LEU A 303 16.37 18.57 -21.29
C LEU A 303 17.50 19.57 -21.55
N VAL A 304 18.67 19.13 -22.05
CA VAL A 304 19.88 19.95 -22.22
C VAL A 304 19.63 21.24 -22.99
N ASP A 305 18.92 21.17 -24.13
CA ASP A 305 18.68 22.36 -24.97
C ASP A 305 17.75 23.37 -24.29
N HIS A 306 16.79 22.88 -23.51
CA HIS A 306 15.90 23.73 -22.72
C HIS A 306 16.66 24.44 -21.59
N VAL A 307 17.52 23.71 -20.88
CA VAL A 307 18.37 24.30 -19.84
C VAL A 307 19.36 25.29 -20.43
N ARG A 308 19.94 24.99 -21.60
CA ARG A 308 20.82 25.92 -22.33
C ARG A 308 20.10 27.23 -22.68
N SER A 309 18.83 27.12 -23.06
CA SER A 309 18.00 28.30 -23.35
C SER A 309 17.70 29.10 -22.08
N LEU A 310 17.45 28.44 -20.93
CA LEU A 310 17.27 29.11 -19.64
C LEU A 310 18.54 29.84 -19.17
N LEU A 311 19.72 29.26 -19.39
CA LEU A 311 21.01 29.83 -19.04
C LEU A 311 21.57 30.78 -20.12
N HIS A 312 20.71 31.21 -21.06
CA HIS A 312 21.16 32.16 -22.09
C HIS A 312 21.57 33.50 -21.48
N PRO A 313 22.73 34.06 -21.88
CA PRO A 313 23.21 35.34 -21.35
C PRO A 313 22.23 36.50 -21.56
N THR A 314 21.49 36.48 -22.65
CA THR A 314 20.53 37.53 -23.04
C THR A 314 19.14 37.19 -22.51
N PRO A 315 18.55 37.98 -21.58
CA PRO A 315 17.30 37.69 -20.92
C PRO A 315 16.10 37.41 -21.87
N GLU A 316 16.06 38.12 -23.00
CA GLU A 316 14.98 38.05 -23.99
C GLU A 316 14.96 36.71 -24.77
N GLN A 317 16.05 35.95 -24.72
CA GLN A 317 16.15 34.64 -25.36
C GLN A 317 15.77 33.46 -24.44
N ARG A 318 15.54 33.75 -23.16
CA ARG A 318 15.11 32.74 -22.19
C ARG A 318 13.60 32.52 -22.32
N PRO A 319 13.14 31.24 -22.30
CA PRO A 319 11.71 30.94 -22.26
C PRO A 319 11.09 31.47 -20.97
N ASP A 320 9.86 31.94 -21.08
CA ASP A 320 9.05 32.23 -19.89
C ASP A 320 8.53 30.91 -19.25
N ALA A 321 7.95 31.02 -18.06
CA ALA A 321 7.47 29.86 -17.33
C ALA A 321 6.32 29.13 -18.04
N HIS A 322 5.45 29.85 -18.80
CA HIS A 322 4.38 29.22 -19.60
C HIS A 322 4.89 28.45 -20.81
N GLN A 323 6.01 28.87 -21.37
CA GLN A 323 6.66 28.15 -22.47
C GLN A 323 7.36 26.90 -21.93
N LEU A 324 8.06 27.04 -20.80
CA LEU A 324 8.82 25.95 -20.20
C LEU A 324 7.92 24.80 -19.73
N VAL A 325 6.77 25.06 -19.12
CA VAL A 325 5.87 23.99 -18.63
C VAL A 325 5.33 23.10 -19.74
N LYS A 326 5.37 23.57 -21.00
CA LYS A 326 4.81 22.87 -22.17
C LYS A 326 5.83 22.01 -22.93
N ILE A 327 7.08 21.95 -22.50
CA ILE A 327 8.08 21.13 -23.19
C ILE A 327 7.74 19.64 -23.05
N SER A 328 8.07 18.86 -24.09
CA SER A 328 7.77 17.42 -24.16
C SER A 328 8.43 16.58 -23.06
N TRP A 329 9.48 17.11 -22.43
CA TRP A 329 10.16 16.45 -21.30
C TRP A 329 9.24 16.21 -20.09
N PHE A 330 8.23 17.04 -19.86
CA PHE A 330 7.21 16.85 -18.84
C PHE A 330 6.07 15.92 -19.26
N ASP A 331 6.06 15.48 -20.53
CA ASP A 331 5.02 14.58 -21.06
C ASP A 331 5.27 13.11 -20.62
N ASP A 332 5.28 12.89 -19.32
CA ASP A 332 5.57 11.62 -18.66
C ASP A 332 4.31 11.06 -18.01
N VAL A 333 4.05 9.76 -18.17
CA VAL A 333 2.85 9.10 -17.63
C VAL A 333 2.79 9.19 -16.10
N GLY A 334 3.94 9.06 -15.43
CA GLY A 334 4.01 9.19 -13.96
C GLY A 334 3.65 10.61 -13.52
N VAL A 335 4.22 11.63 -14.18
CA VAL A 335 3.92 13.04 -13.88
C VAL A 335 2.44 13.37 -14.12
N LYS A 336 1.88 12.92 -15.25
CA LYS A 336 0.45 13.08 -15.56
C LYS A 336 -0.42 12.42 -14.48
N THR A 337 -0.06 11.21 -14.07
CA THR A 337 -0.78 10.49 -13.00
C THR A 337 -0.76 11.27 -11.69
N LEU A 338 0.38 11.84 -11.31
CA LEU A 338 0.49 12.65 -10.08
C LEU A 338 -0.35 13.93 -10.18
N ASN A 339 -0.35 14.60 -11.34
CA ASN A 339 -1.19 15.78 -11.57
C ASN A 339 -2.69 15.45 -11.51
N TYR A 340 -3.10 14.28 -12.04
CA TYR A 340 -4.49 13.83 -11.92
C TYR A 340 -4.88 13.53 -10.47
N LEU A 341 -3.99 12.92 -9.70
CA LEU A 341 -4.23 12.70 -8.27
C LEU A 341 -4.40 14.02 -7.48
N ASP A 342 -3.69 15.07 -7.88
CA ASP A 342 -3.83 16.39 -7.24
C ASP A 342 -5.16 17.08 -7.57
N SER A 343 -5.70 16.81 -8.75
CA SER A 343 -6.95 17.39 -9.24
C SER A 343 -8.21 16.55 -8.98
N LEU A 344 -8.08 15.38 -8.32
CA LEU A 344 -9.19 14.45 -8.08
C LEU A 344 -10.45 15.10 -7.46
N PHE A 345 -10.29 16.14 -6.65
CA PHE A 345 -11.44 16.84 -6.02
C PHE A 345 -12.34 17.57 -7.03
N GLN A 346 -11.85 17.82 -8.24
CA GLN A 346 -12.59 18.49 -9.31
C GLN A 346 -13.40 17.52 -10.18
N TRP A 347 -13.20 16.20 -10.01
CA TRP A 347 -13.70 15.19 -10.92
C TRP A 347 -14.97 14.53 -10.37
N ASP A 348 -15.85 14.14 -11.28
CA ASP A 348 -17.03 13.35 -10.96
C ASP A 348 -16.66 11.87 -10.71
N ASN A 349 -17.62 11.10 -10.19
CA ASN A 349 -17.40 9.70 -9.84
C ASN A 349 -17.13 8.82 -11.08
N LEU A 350 -17.63 9.19 -12.25
CA LEU A 350 -17.39 8.44 -13.48
C LEU A 350 -15.94 8.58 -13.93
N GLN A 351 -15.45 9.82 -14.02
CA GLN A 351 -14.05 10.13 -14.35
C GLN A 351 -13.10 9.47 -13.34
N LYS A 352 -13.38 9.60 -12.04
CA LYS A 352 -12.59 8.92 -10.98
C LYS A 352 -12.56 7.41 -11.18
N SER A 353 -13.70 6.78 -11.47
CA SER A 353 -13.77 5.32 -11.65
C SER A 353 -12.95 4.83 -12.85
N GLN A 354 -12.96 5.60 -13.94
CA GLN A 354 -12.17 5.30 -15.13
C GLN A 354 -10.66 5.43 -14.85
N PHE A 355 -10.25 6.52 -14.21
CA PHE A 355 -8.87 6.71 -13.79
C PHE A 355 -8.37 5.59 -12.89
N PHE A 356 -9.12 5.25 -11.82
CA PHE A 356 -8.72 4.19 -10.90
C PHE A 356 -8.70 2.79 -11.52
N LYS A 357 -9.49 2.52 -12.56
CA LYS A 357 -9.39 1.26 -13.34
C LYS A 357 -8.06 1.16 -14.10
N GLY A 358 -7.56 2.27 -14.62
CA GLY A 358 -6.29 2.33 -15.35
C GLY A 358 -5.05 2.39 -14.44
N LEU A 359 -5.19 2.93 -13.23
CA LEU A 359 -4.08 3.20 -12.31
C LEU A 359 -3.23 1.95 -11.98
N PRO A 360 -3.76 0.73 -11.77
CA PRO A 360 -2.94 -0.46 -11.50
C PRO A 360 -1.91 -0.80 -12.57
N GLN A 361 -2.13 -0.37 -13.81
CA GLN A 361 -1.17 -0.57 -14.92
C GLN A 361 0.00 0.42 -14.86
N ILE A 362 -0.19 1.55 -14.19
CA ILE A 362 0.80 2.62 -14.07
C ILE A 362 1.63 2.45 -12.80
N LEU A 363 1.03 1.98 -11.71
CA LEU A 363 1.68 1.83 -10.41
C LEU A 363 3.04 1.11 -10.46
N PRO A 364 3.25 0.03 -11.25
CA PRO A 364 4.55 -0.65 -11.33
C PRO A 364 5.68 0.22 -11.91
N ARG A 365 5.33 1.34 -12.57
CA ARG A 365 6.30 2.28 -13.15
C ARG A 365 6.70 3.38 -12.18
N LEU A 366 5.96 3.54 -11.09
CA LEU A 366 6.23 4.53 -10.06
C LEU A 366 7.13 3.92 -8.97
N PRO A 367 8.09 4.68 -8.45
CA PRO A 367 8.90 4.25 -7.31
C PRO A 367 8.02 3.94 -6.08
N GLU A 368 8.40 2.93 -5.29
CA GLU A 368 7.69 2.54 -4.06
C GLU A 368 7.41 3.75 -3.16
N ARG A 369 8.41 4.61 -2.96
CA ARG A 369 8.27 5.83 -2.14
C ARG A 369 7.15 6.75 -2.64
N VAL A 370 7.05 6.96 -3.96
CA VAL A 370 5.98 7.78 -4.56
C VAL A 370 4.63 7.11 -4.36
N CYS A 371 4.56 5.79 -4.54
CA CYS A 371 3.32 5.03 -4.29
C CYS A 371 2.87 5.15 -2.83
N LEU A 372 3.78 5.04 -1.85
CA LEU A 372 3.47 5.07 -0.42
C LEU A 372 3.13 6.49 0.09
N HIS A 373 3.92 7.50 -0.28
CA HIS A 373 3.80 8.82 0.32
C HIS A 373 2.97 9.81 -0.51
N ARG A 374 2.77 9.54 -1.79
CA ARG A 374 1.99 10.41 -2.66
C ARG A 374 0.68 9.76 -3.11
N VAL A 375 0.74 8.57 -3.72
CA VAL A 375 -0.44 7.91 -4.27
C VAL A 375 -1.36 7.41 -3.14
N MET A 376 -0.82 6.64 -2.19
CA MET A 376 -1.62 6.02 -1.12
C MET A 376 -2.42 7.02 -0.28
N PRO A 377 -1.91 8.19 0.15
CA PRO A 377 -2.70 9.19 0.86
C PRO A 377 -3.85 9.78 0.04
N CYS A 378 -3.68 9.91 -1.29
CA CYS A 378 -4.77 10.35 -2.18
C CYS A 378 -5.87 9.28 -2.28
N LEU A 379 -5.48 7.99 -2.43
CA LEU A 379 -6.42 6.87 -2.42
C LEU A 379 -7.17 6.78 -1.08
N ALA A 380 -6.47 6.98 0.04
CA ALA A 380 -7.04 6.91 1.38
C ALA A 380 -8.13 7.97 1.62
N LYS A 381 -7.97 9.17 1.08
CA LYS A 381 -9.00 10.23 1.15
C LYS A 381 -10.29 9.83 0.43
N GLU A 382 -10.19 9.10 -0.67
CA GLU A 382 -11.33 8.67 -1.46
C GLU A 382 -12.06 7.44 -0.87
N PHE A 383 -11.49 6.72 0.10
CA PHE A 383 -12.17 5.63 0.81
C PHE A 383 -13.40 6.08 1.60
N VAL A 384 -13.55 7.36 1.84
CA VAL A 384 -14.77 7.94 2.46
C VAL A 384 -16.00 7.75 1.57
N ASN A 385 -15.82 7.61 0.25
CA ASN A 385 -16.88 7.36 -0.71
C ASN A 385 -17.06 5.86 -0.99
N PRO A 386 -18.07 5.17 -0.40
CA PRO A 386 -18.21 3.71 -0.54
C PRO A 386 -18.37 3.26 -2.00
N SER A 387 -18.99 4.07 -2.86
CA SER A 387 -19.19 3.75 -4.28
C SER A 387 -17.89 3.71 -5.07
N MET A 388 -16.84 4.42 -4.62
CA MET A 388 -15.52 4.45 -5.25
C MET A 388 -14.59 3.36 -4.73
N VAL A 389 -14.82 2.84 -3.52
CA VAL A 389 -13.94 1.84 -2.89
C VAL A 389 -13.66 0.63 -3.79
N PRO A 390 -14.61 0.03 -4.53
CA PRO A 390 -14.33 -1.09 -5.42
C PRO A 390 -13.31 -0.79 -6.53
N PHE A 391 -13.16 0.47 -6.93
CA PHE A 391 -12.20 0.91 -7.94
C PHE A 391 -10.84 1.27 -7.33
N ILE A 392 -10.83 1.80 -6.12
CA ILE A 392 -9.63 2.26 -5.42
C ILE A 392 -8.92 1.11 -4.72
N LEU A 393 -9.66 0.19 -4.13
CA LEU A 393 -9.12 -0.91 -3.33
C LEU A 393 -8.13 -1.80 -4.10
N PRO A 394 -8.36 -2.16 -5.38
CA PRO A 394 -7.35 -2.88 -6.17
C PRO A 394 -6.03 -2.13 -6.30
N CYS A 395 -6.07 -0.78 -6.43
CA CYS A 395 -4.87 0.05 -6.49
C CYS A 395 -4.10 0.02 -5.16
N ALA A 396 -4.80 0.18 -4.03
CA ALA A 396 -4.20 0.12 -2.70
C ALA A 396 -3.61 -1.27 -2.40
N LEU A 397 -4.28 -2.35 -2.79
CA LEU A 397 -3.78 -3.72 -2.64
C LEU A 397 -2.59 -4.03 -3.55
N HIS A 398 -2.52 -3.40 -4.74
CA HIS A 398 -1.34 -3.49 -5.59
C HIS A 398 -0.13 -2.82 -4.92
N ILE A 399 -0.30 -1.61 -4.38
CA ILE A 399 0.76 -0.95 -3.60
C ILE A 399 1.15 -1.79 -2.39
N ALA A 400 0.18 -2.40 -1.70
CA ALA A 400 0.42 -3.30 -0.56
C ALA A 400 1.23 -4.55 -0.95
N GLN A 401 1.07 -5.06 -2.15
CA GLN A 401 1.80 -6.22 -2.65
C GLN A 401 3.29 -5.93 -2.81
N GLU A 402 3.64 -4.77 -3.36
CA GLU A 402 5.03 -4.36 -3.63
C GLU A 402 5.73 -3.83 -2.36
N ALA A 403 5.00 -3.18 -1.45
CA ALA A 403 5.55 -2.58 -0.23
C ALA A 403 6.17 -3.62 0.72
N SER A 404 7.22 -3.23 1.45
CA SER A 404 7.75 -4.05 2.56
C SER A 404 6.69 -4.25 3.66
N LYS A 405 6.87 -5.25 4.53
CA LYS A 405 5.94 -5.51 5.63
C LYS A 405 5.85 -4.31 6.59
N GLU A 406 6.96 -3.67 6.86
CA GLU A 406 7.06 -2.49 7.71
C GLU A 406 6.31 -1.31 7.10
N ASN A 407 6.52 -1.05 5.80
CA ASN A 407 5.83 0.00 5.05
C ASN A 407 4.33 -0.27 4.94
N TYR A 408 3.93 -1.53 4.74
CA TYR A 408 2.52 -1.93 4.75
C TYR A 408 1.85 -1.60 6.09
N ILE A 409 2.47 -1.97 7.21
CA ILE A 409 1.93 -1.72 8.55
C ILE A 409 1.86 -0.22 8.86
N ALA A 410 2.90 0.54 8.48
CA ALA A 410 2.99 1.97 8.80
C ALA A 410 2.06 2.83 7.93
N HIS A 411 1.99 2.57 6.62
CA HIS A 411 1.41 3.51 5.64
C HIS A 411 0.14 3.00 4.95
N ILE A 412 -0.14 1.70 4.94
CA ILE A 412 -1.27 1.13 4.18
C ILE A 412 -2.34 0.55 5.11
N LEU A 413 -1.97 -0.31 6.04
CA LEU A 413 -2.89 -1.00 6.95
C LEU A 413 -3.81 -0.05 7.73
N PRO A 414 -3.36 1.10 8.28
CA PRO A 414 -4.24 2.04 8.98
C PRO A 414 -5.40 2.54 8.13
N HIS A 415 -5.17 2.70 6.81
CA HIS A 415 -6.19 3.14 5.86
C HIS A 415 -7.11 2.00 5.39
N LEU A 416 -6.62 0.75 5.38
CA LEU A 416 -7.43 -0.42 5.02
C LEU A 416 -8.35 -0.89 6.16
N ARG A 417 -7.99 -0.69 7.43
CA ARG A 417 -8.80 -1.11 8.59
C ARG A 417 -10.26 -0.60 8.56
N PRO A 418 -10.55 0.68 8.27
CA PRO A 418 -11.92 1.15 8.11
C PRO A 418 -12.64 0.47 6.95
N VAL A 419 -11.94 0.23 5.83
CA VAL A 419 -12.50 -0.40 4.63
C VAL A 419 -12.83 -1.88 4.88
N MET A 420 -12.01 -2.60 5.64
CA MET A 420 -12.26 -3.98 6.06
C MET A 420 -13.55 -4.12 6.89
N LYS A 421 -14.00 -3.05 7.55
CA LYS A 421 -15.23 -3.02 8.37
C LYS A 421 -16.48 -2.64 7.57
N MET A 422 -16.32 -2.15 6.33
CA MET A 422 -17.44 -1.81 5.46
C MET A 422 -18.22 -3.08 5.06
N GLN A 423 -19.54 -2.95 5.04
CA GLN A 423 -20.43 -4.04 4.64
C GLN A 423 -20.91 -3.88 3.19
N GLU A 424 -21.05 -2.64 2.76
CA GLU A 424 -21.50 -2.28 1.42
C GLU A 424 -20.49 -1.31 0.75
N PRO A 425 -20.35 -1.40 -0.56
CA PRO A 425 -20.89 -2.40 -1.48
C PRO A 425 -20.17 -3.77 -1.35
N VAL A 426 -20.92 -4.82 -1.64
CA VAL A 426 -20.51 -6.24 -1.53
C VAL A 426 -19.21 -6.57 -2.30
N GLN A 427 -18.93 -5.82 -3.37
CA GLN A 427 -17.70 -5.94 -4.17
C GLN A 427 -16.42 -5.73 -3.34
N ILE A 428 -16.47 -4.94 -2.27
CA ILE A 428 -15.32 -4.73 -1.36
C ILE A 428 -14.88 -6.05 -0.77
N LEU A 429 -15.85 -6.83 -0.28
CA LEU A 429 -15.57 -8.12 0.33
C LEU A 429 -15.00 -9.11 -0.70
N LEU A 430 -15.54 -9.10 -1.92
CA LEU A 430 -15.05 -9.92 -3.03
C LEU A 430 -13.57 -9.63 -3.34
N ILE A 431 -13.19 -8.34 -3.44
CA ILE A 431 -11.81 -7.92 -3.73
C ILE A 431 -10.86 -8.36 -2.62
N PHE A 432 -11.26 -8.21 -1.36
CA PHE A 432 -10.46 -8.68 -0.24
C PHE A 432 -10.28 -10.19 -0.24
N MET A 433 -11.35 -10.96 -0.55
CA MET A 433 -11.25 -12.43 -0.64
C MET A 433 -10.26 -12.86 -1.71
N GLN A 434 -10.21 -12.20 -2.87
CA GLN A 434 -9.26 -12.50 -3.93
C GLN A 434 -7.80 -12.21 -3.54
N ARG A 435 -7.56 -11.36 -2.56
CA ARG A 435 -6.23 -10.95 -2.08
C ARG A 435 -5.97 -11.34 -0.61
N MET A 436 -6.71 -12.33 -0.12
CA MET A 436 -6.67 -12.73 1.29
C MET A 436 -5.29 -13.22 1.71
N GLU A 437 -4.61 -13.96 0.85
CA GLU A 437 -3.25 -14.45 1.12
C GLU A 437 -2.27 -13.30 1.41
N LEU A 438 -2.30 -12.24 0.59
CA LEU A 438 -1.50 -11.03 0.80
C LEU A 438 -1.77 -10.40 2.17
N LEU A 439 -3.05 -10.27 2.54
CA LEU A 439 -3.43 -9.68 3.81
C LEU A 439 -2.92 -10.49 5.00
N LEU A 440 -3.07 -11.81 4.94
CA LEU A 440 -2.64 -12.70 6.03
C LEU A 440 -1.12 -12.77 6.17
N GLN A 441 -0.36 -12.68 5.08
CA GLN A 441 1.11 -12.68 5.11
C GLN A 441 1.68 -11.37 5.68
N LYS A 442 1.10 -10.23 5.32
CA LYS A 442 1.67 -8.91 5.68
C LYS A 442 1.07 -8.32 6.96
N THR A 443 -0.15 -8.68 7.33
CA THR A 443 -0.81 -8.12 8.52
C THR A 443 -0.30 -8.78 9.79
N PRO A 444 -0.05 -8.03 10.88
CA PRO A 444 0.30 -8.60 12.18
C PRO A 444 -0.77 -9.57 12.69
N PRO A 445 -0.39 -10.65 13.43
CA PRO A 445 -1.36 -11.65 13.91
C PRO A 445 -2.50 -11.09 14.77
N GLU A 446 -2.24 -10.03 15.54
CA GLU A 446 -3.28 -9.37 16.36
C GLU A 446 -4.31 -8.66 15.48
N ASP A 447 -3.85 -7.96 14.43
CA ASP A 447 -4.70 -7.28 13.46
C ASP A 447 -5.43 -8.28 12.53
N VAL A 448 -4.82 -9.44 12.25
CA VAL A 448 -5.51 -10.52 11.54
C VAL A 448 -6.73 -10.98 12.35
N LYS A 449 -6.60 -11.17 13.66
CA LYS A 449 -7.72 -11.58 14.54
C LYS A 449 -8.80 -10.52 14.67
N SER A 450 -8.42 -9.24 14.74
CA SER A 450 -9.36 -8.14 14.98
C SER A 450 -10.06 -7.63 13.72
N ASP A 451 -9.39 -7.65 12.56
CA ASP A 451 -9.87 -6.99 11.35
C ASP A 451 -10.07 -7.95 10.15
N VAL A 452 -9.13 -8.89 9.92
CA VAL A 452 -9.17 -9.78 8.74
C VAL A 452 -10.09 -10.97 8.93
N LEU A 453 -9.97 -11.73 10.03
CA LEU A 453 -10.82 -12.89 10.28
C LEU A 453 -12.32 -12.55 10.37
N PRO A 454 -12.73 -11.44 11.04
CA PRO A 454 -14.15 -11.04 11.02
C PRO A 454 -14.71 -10.79 9.63
N MET A 455 -13.85 -10.37 8.69
CA MET A 455 -14.25 -10.17 7.28
C MET A 455 -14.53 -11.50 6.59
N ILE A 456 -13.69 -12.53 6.81
CA ILE A 456 -13.93 -13.91 6.32
C ILE A 456 -15.23 -14.47 6.92
N TYR A 457 -15.47 -14.26 8.21
CA TYR A 457 -16.69 -14.73 8.87
C TYR A 457 -17.94 -14.09 8.27
N ARG A 458 -17.91 -12.78 8.01
CA ARG A 458 -19.01 -12.08 7.32
C ARG A 458 -19.23 -12.58 5.90
N ALA A 459 -18.15 -12.94 5.18
CA ALA A 459 -18.25 -13.50 3.84
C ALA A 459 -19.00 -14.85 3.86
N LEU A 460 -18.75 -15.71 4.85
CA LEU A 460 -19.45 -16.97 5.04
C LEU A 460 -20.91 -16.76 5.48
N GLU A 461 -21.19 -15.71 6.25
CA GLU A 461 -22.52 -15.38 6.77
C GLU A 461 -23.36 -14.54 5.78
N ALA A 462 -22.84 -14.21 4.59
CA ALA A 462 -23.52 -13.40 3.58
C ALA A 462 -24.60 -14.22 2.83
N GLU A 463 -25.73 -14.54 3.48
CA GLU A 463 -26.80 -15.38 2.92
C GLU A 463 -27.45 -14.76 1.66
N ALA A 464 -27.49 -13.43 1.56
CA ALA A 464 -28.03 -12.72 0.39
C ALA A 464 -27.12 -12.76 -0.85
N ALA A 465 -25.86 -13.21 -0.72
CA ALA A 465 -24.88 -13.22 -1.80
C ALA A 465 -24.12 -14.56 -1.87
N PRO A 466 -24.77 -15.63 -2.36
CA PRO A 466 -24.17 -16.97 -2.43
C PRO A 466 -22.83 -17.00 -3.17
N GLN A 467 -22.64 -16.16 -4.19
CA GLN A 467 -21.40 -16.08 -4.95
C GLN A 467 -20.20 -15.68 -4.07
N ILE A 468 -20.43 -14.88 -3.04
CA ILE A 468 -19.38 -14.53 -2.07
C ILE A 468 -19.07 -15.71 -1.17
N GLN A 469 -20.08 -16.43 -0.72
CA GLN A 469 -19.89 -17.67 0.06
C GLN A 469 -19.10 -18.70 -0.74
N GLU A 470 -19.46 -18.92 -2.01
CA GLU A 470 -18.76 -19.83 -2.94
C GLU A 470 -17.29 -19.42 -3.12
N LEU A 471 -17.04 -18.12 -3.41
CA LEU A 471 -15.67 -17.61 -3.55
C LEU A 471 -14.90 -17.76 -2.26
N CYS A 472 -15.47 -17.37 -1.12
CA CYS A 472 -14.83 -17.47 0.19
C CYS A 472 -14.43 -18.93 0.46
N LEU A 473 -15.36 -19.88 0.27
CA LEU A 473 -15.11 -21.32 0.44
C LEU A 473 -14.04 -21.86 -0.52
N SER A 474 -13.97 -21.34 -1.74
CA SER A 474 -12.96 -21.75 -2.73
C SER A 474 -11.56 -21.25 -2.40
N VAL A 475 -11.46 -20.08 -1.76
CA VAL A 475 -10.20 -19.40 -1.47
C VAL A 475 -9.63 -19.79 -0.08
N ILE A 476 -10.49 -20.10 0.91
CA ILE A 476 -10.05 -20.48 2.27
C ILE A 476 -8.94 -21.54 2.28
N PRO A 477 -8.97 -22.64 1.50
CA PRO A 477 -7.91 -23.64 1.52
C PRO A 477 -6.53 -23.13 1.12
N SER A 478 -6.45 -22.09 0.26
CA SER A 478 -5.18 -21.55 -0.22
C SER A 478 -4.37 -20.84 0.88
N PHE A 479 -5.03 -20.33 1.91
CA PHE A 479 -4.40 -19.62 3.03
C PHE A 479 -4.64 -20.28 4.41
N ALA A 480 -5.19 -21.50 4.41
CA ALA A 480 -5.54 -22.20 5.65
C ALA A 480 -4.35 -22.38 6.61
N SER A 481 -3.12 -22.52 6.06
CA SER A 481 -1.86 -22.63 6.84
C SER A 481 -1.48 -21.33 7.55
N LEU A 482 -2.03 -20.18 7.15
CA LEU A 482 -1.77 -18.86 7.74
C LEU A 482 -2.76 -18.52 8.87
N ILE A 483 -3.82 -19.33 9.03
CA ILE A 483 -4.81 -19.16 10.12
C ILE A 483 -4.34 -19.96 11.33
N ASP A 484 -4.38 -19.34 12.51
CA ASP A 484 -4.07 -20.03 13.75
C ASP A 484 -5.12 -21.15 14.04
N TYR A 485 -4.64 -22.27 14.58
CA TYR A 485 -5.48 -23.44 14.84
C TYR A 485 -6.73 -23.15 15.71
N PRO A 486 -6.65 -22.34 16.79
CA PRO A 486 -7.84 -21.95 17.55
C PRO A 486 -8.91 -21.23 16.72
N ALA A 487 -8.53 -20.34 15.81
CA ALA A 487 -9.48 -19.65 14.92
C ALA A 487 -10.07 -20.63 13.89
N MET A 488 -9.26 -21.57 13.37
CA MET A 488 -9.72 -22.63 12.48
C MET A 488 -10.77 -23.49 13.16
N LYS A 489 -10.45 -24.05 14.33
CA LYS A 489 -11.30 -24.98 15.07
C LYS A 489 -12.56 -24.34 15.66
N ASN A 490 -12.41 -23.18 16.32
CA ASN A 490 -13.49 -22.61 17.15
C ASN A 490 -14.34 -21.57 16.41
N ALA A 491 -13.84 -21.01 15.31
CA ALA A 491 -14.55 -19.96 14.60
C ALA A 491 -14.85 -20.30 13.13
N LEU A 492 -13.87 -20.76 12.35
CA LEU A 492 -14.06 -20.99 10.92
C LEU A 492 -14.83 -22.28 10.62
N MET A 493 -14.38 -23.41 11.18
CA MET A 493 -14.98 -24.70 10.94
C MET A 493 -16.47 -24.78 11.36
N PRO A 494 -16.88 -24.24 12.53
CA PRO A 494 -18.30 -24.21 12.90
C PRO A 494 -19.18 -23.42 11.92
N ARG A 495 -18.65 -22.35 11.31
CA ARG A 495 -19.38 -21.55 10.31
C ARG A 495 -19.55 -22.31 9.01
N ILE A 496 -18.49 -22.97 8.52
CA ILE A 496 -18.56 -23.81 7.32
C ILE A 496 -19.56 -24.96 7.51
N LYS A 497 -19.52 -25.60 8.70
CA LYS A 497 -20.47 -26.64 9.07
C LYS A 497 -21.91 -26.14 9.09
N LYS A 498 -22.16 -25.01 9.75
CA LYS A 498 -23.49 -24.37 9.79
C LYS A 498 -24.01 -24.14 8.37
N LEU A 499 -23.18 -23.60 7.48
CA LEU A 499 -23.53 -23.31 6.10
C LEU A 499 -23.86 -24.60 5.32
N CYS A 500 -23.10 -25.67 5.53
CA CYS A 500 -23.31 -26.98 4.91
C CYS A 500 -24.64 -27.63 5.34
N LEU A 501 -25.03 -27.47 6.59
CA LEU A 501 -26.21 -28.05 7.21
C LEU A 501 -27.50 -27.22 7.03
N LEU A 502 -27.43 -26.00 6.48
CA LEU A 502 -28.60 -25.15 6.28
C LEU A 502 -29.64 -25.87 5.40
N PRO A 503 -30.92 -26.11 5.87
CA PRO A 503 -31.92 -26.82 5.08
C PRO A 503 -32.25 -26.15 3.75
N ALA A 504 -32.37 -24.83 3.73
CA ALA A 504 -32.65 -24.01 2.55
C ALA A 504 -31.37 -23.53 1.81
N GLY A 505 -30.19 -24.09 2.13
CA GLY A 505 -28.94 -23.71 1.51
C GLY A 505 -28.88 -24.07 0.02
N GLN A 506 -28.26 -23.19 -0.77
CA GLN A 506 -28.05 -23.46 -2.20
C GLN A 506 -27.13 -24.67 -2.39
N LEU A 507 -27.46 -25.46 -3.44
CA LEU A 507 -26.70 -26.67 -3.76
C LEU A 507 -25.21 -26.41 -4.00
N SER A 508 -24.89 -25.35 -4.75
CA SER A 508 -23.53 -24.97 -5.09
C SER A 508 -22.70 -24.59 -3.85
N VAL A 509 -23.28 -23.83 -2.90
CA VAL A 509 -22.65 -23.48 -1.64
C VAL A 509 -22.35 -24.71 -0.80
N ARG A 510 -23.32 -25.65 -0.72
CA ARG A 510 -23.15 -26.89 0.03
C ARG A 510 -22.03 -27.77 -0.53
N VAL A 511 -21.96 -27.90 -1.87
CA VAL A 511 -20.89 -28.63 -2.54
C VAL A 511 -19.55 -27.95 -2.29
N ASN A 512 -19.47 -26.60 -2.38
CA ASN A 512 -18.26 -25.87 -2.09
C ASN A 512 -17.83 -25.97 -0.62
N CYS A 513 -18.77 -26.04 0.34
CA CYS A 513 -18.45 -26.32 1.76
C CYS A 513 -17.73 -27.68 1.89
N LEU A 514 -18.24 -28.72 1.26
CA LEU A 514 -17.67 -30.07 1.31
C LEU A 514 -16.28 -30.13 0.65
N ILE A 515 -16.14 -29.49 -0.52
CA ILE A 515 -14.84 -29.37 -1.19
C ILE A 515 -13.83 -28.60 -0.31
N CYS A 516 -14.28 -27.52 0.31
CA CYS A 516 -13.46 -26.74 1.25
C CYS A 516 -13.02 -27.61 2.45
N ILE A 517 -13.97 -28.33 3.09
CA ILE A 517 -13.67 -29.22 4.21
C ILE A 517 -12.65 -30.30 3.79
N GLY A 518 -12.85 -30.93 2.63
CA GLY A 518 -11.91 -31.93 2.10
C GLY A 518 -10.48 -31.38 2.00
N LYS A 519 -10.33 -30.18 1.41
CA LYS A 519 -9.01 -29.51 1.26
C LYS A 519 -8.43 -29.03 2.58
N LEU A 520 -9.24 -28.81 3.62
CA LEU A 520 -8.78 -28.38 4.94
C LEU A 520 -8.31 -29.55 5.82
N LEU A 521 -8.50 -30.81 5.41
CA LEU A 521 -8.10 -31.98 6.21
C LEU A 521 -6.62 -31.98 6.58
N ASP A 522 -5.75 -31.39 5.74
CA ASP A 522 -4.31 -31.24 6.01
C ASP A 522 -4.01 -30.27 7.18
N ASN A 523 -4.93 -29.33 7.44
CA ASN A 523 -4.76 -28.23 8.40
C ASN A 523 -5.51 -28.45 9.73
N VAL A 524 -6.17 -29.61 9.90
CA VAL A 524 -6.95 -29.94 11.08
C VAL A 524 -6.42 -31.19 11.76
N ASP A 525 -6.70 -31.36 13.05
CA ASP A 525 -6.28 -32.52 13.82
C ASP A 525 -7.22 -33.74 13.59
N LYS A 526 -6.67 -34.94 13.91
CA LYS A 526 -7.41 -36.21 13.79
C LYS A 526 -8.71 -36.18 14.58
N TRP A 527 -8.73 -35.60 15.78
CA TRP A 527 -9.86 -35.59 16.68
C TRP A 527 -11.00 -34.72 16.11
N LEU A 528 -10.68 -33.55 15.56
CA LEU A 528 -11.68 -32.71 14.91
C LEU A 528 -12.32 -33.42 13.71
N VAL A 529 -11.53 -34.21 12.97
CA VAL A 529 -12.07 -34.96 11.83
C VAL A 529 -12.98 -36.09 12.31
N LEU A 530 -12.56 -36.91 13.26
CA LEU A 530 -13.30 -38.08 13.75
C LEU A 530 -14.54 -37.72 14.56
N ASP A 531 -14.44 -36.69 15.43
CA ASP A 531 -15.52 -36.37 16.38
C ASP A 531 -16.50 -35.33 15.85
N ASP A 532 -16.09 -34.52 14.87
CA ASP A 532 -16.87 -33.35 14.43
C ASP A 532 -17.18 -33.37 12.93
N ILE A 533 -16.19 -33.64 12.05
CA ILE A 533 -16.42 -33.58 10.59
C ILE A 533 -17.11 -34.83 10.06
N LEU A 534 -16.59 -36.03 10.36
CA LEU A 534 -17.18 -37.27 9.81
C LEU A 534 -18.61 -37.52 10.30
N PRO A 535 -18.98 -37.30 11.59
CA PRO A 535 -20.37 -37.45 12.06
C PRO A 535 -21.33 -36.41 11.48
N MET A 536 -20.86 -35.25 11.02
CA MET A 536 -21.69 -34.24 10.37
C MET A 536 -22.16 -34.67 8.98
N LEU A 537 -21.35 -35.44 8.23
CA LEU A 537 -21.64 -35.77 6.81
C LEU A 537 -22.97 -36.48 6.61
N PRO A 538 -23.37 -37.47 7.43
CA PRO A 538 -24.70 -38.10 7.34
C PRO A 538 -25.87 -37.15 7.67
N ALA A 539 -25.62 -36.07 8.42
CA ALA A 539 -26.66 -35.11 8.81
C ALA A 539 -26.96 -34.05 7.73
N ILE A 540 -26.29 -34.09 6.58
CA ILE A 540 -26.50 -33.13 5.49
C ILE A 540 -27.87 -33.37 4.84
N PRO A 541 -28.74 -32.34 4.80
CA PRO A 541 -30.11 -32.50 4.33
C PRO A 541 -30.23 -32.46 2.78
N SER A 542 -29.49 -33.34 2.09
CA SER A 542 -29.53 -33.42 0.63
C SER A 542 -29.02 -34.77 0.12
N LYS A 543 -29.74 -35.35 -0.80
CA LYS A 543 -29.37 -36.57 -1.53
C LYS A 543 -29.03 -36.30 -2.99
N ASP A 544 -28.81 -35.00 -3.33
CA ASP A 544 -28.41 -34.66 -4.69
C ASP A 544 -27.07 -35.34 -5.04
N PRO A 545 -26.95 -35.91 -6.26
CA PRO A 545 -25.76 -36.62 -6.69
C PRO A 545 -24.45 -35.82 -6.52
N ALA A 546 -24.47 -34.51 -6.71
CA ALA A 546 -23.30 -33.65 -6.54
C ALA A 546 -22.88 -33.61 -5.06
N VAL A 547 -23.84 -33.53 -4.13
CA VAL A 547 -23.57 -33.55 -2.69
C VAL A 547 -23.06 -34.93 -2.27
N VAL A 548 -23.69 -36.00 -2.73
CA VAL A 548 -23.28 -37.37 -2.44
C VAL A 548 -21.83 -37.62 -2.89
N MET A 549 -21.47 -37.14 -4.09
CA MET A 549 -20.11 -37.26 -4.59
C MET A 549 -19.10 -36.40 -3.82
N ALA A 550 -19.49 -35.21 -3.39
CA ALA A 550 -18.65 -34.36 -2.56
C ALA A 550 -18.42 -34.98 -1.16
N VAL A 551 -19.47 -35.57 -0.54
CA VAL A 551 -19.35 -36.33 0.71
C VAL A 551 -18.42 -37.52 0.55
N LEU A 552 -18.61 -38.30 -0.54
CA LEU A 552 -17.73 -39.42 -0.87
C LEU A 552 -16.26 -38.97 -1.00
N GLY A 553 -16.04 -37.80 -1.63
CA GLY A 553 -14.71 -37.21 -1.77
C GLY A 553 -14.08 -36.91 -0.42
N VAL A 554 -14.82 -36.33 0.54
CA VAL A 554 -14.32 -36.07 1.91
C VAL A 554 -13.95 -37.38 2.61
N TYR A 555 -14.82 -38.40 2.54
CA TYR A 555 -14.52 -39.73 3.11
C TYR A 555 -13.28 -40.36 2.49
N LYS A 556 -13.14 -40.29 1.17
CA LYS A 556 -12.01 -40.82 0.45
C LYS A 556 -10.70 -40.12 0.81
N MET A 557 -10.70 -38.79 0.82
CA MET A 557 -9.54 -38.01 1.24
C MET A 557 -9.13 -38.32 2.68
N ALA A 558 -10.11 -38.43 3.58
CA ALA A 558 -9.84 -38.79 4.99
C ALA A 558 -9.33 -40.25 5.15
N LEU A 559 -9.76 -41.18 4.27
CA LEU A 559 -9.30 -42.57 4.27
C LEU A 559 -7.87 -42.72 3.79
N GLU A 560 -7.50 -42.01 2.75
CA GLU A 560 -6.19 -42.01 2.12
C GLU A 560 -5.16 -41.16 2.88
N HIS A 561 -5.62 -40.28 3.80
CA HIS A 561 -4.76 -39.29 4.48
C HIS A 561 -3.82 -40.00 5.48
N PRO A 562 -2.48 -39.83 5.37
CA PRO A 562 -1.50 -40.59 6.13
C PRO A 562 -1.52 -40.34 7.64
N ARG A 563 -1.94 -39.12 8.07
CA ARG A 563 -1.94 -38.70 9.48
C ARG A 563 -3.28 -38.92 10.18
N LEU A 564 -4.40 -38.95 9.45
CA LEU A 564 -5.74 -39.03 10.04
C LEU A 564 -6.09 -40.47 10.46
N GLY A 565 -5.96 -41.46 9.59
CA GLY A 565 -6.16 -42.85 9.87
C GLY A 565 -7.55 -43.14 10.46
N ILE A 566 -8.60 -43.29 9.65
CA ILE A 566 -9.93 -43.59 10.15
C ILE A 566 -9.95 -44.97 10.79
N PRO A 567 -10.38 -45.14 12.07
CA PRO A 567 -10.49 -46.42 12.73
C PRO A 567 -11.49 -47.34 12.03
N LYS A 568 -11.20 -48.62 11.96
CA LYS A 568 -12.11 -49.60 11.36
C LYS A 568 -13.50 -49.63 12.01
N GLU A 569 -13.58 -49.34 13.31
CA GLU A 569 -14.83 -49.23 14.03
C GLU A 569 -15.72 -48.11 13.47
N VAL A 570 -15.18 -46.94 13.19
CA VAL A 570 -15.90 -45.81 12.58
C VAL A 570 -16.31 -46.15 11.16
N ILE A 571 -15.43 -46.78 10.37
CA ILE A 571 -15.77 -47.24 9.01
C ILE A 571 -16.94 -48.19 9.05
N ALA A 572 -16.90 -49.24 9.89
CA ALA A 572 -17.89 -50.28 9.96
C ALA A 572 -19.23 -49.82 10.55
N THR A 573 -19.24 -48.94 11.57
CA THR A 573 -20.47 -48.58 12.29
C THR A 573 -21.12 -47.29 11.82
N GLN A 574 -20.36 -46.37 11.20
CA GLN A 574 -20.87 -45.04 10.83
C GLN A 574 -20.85 -44.84 9.32
N ILE A 575 -19.68 -45.04 8.66
CA ILE A 575 -19.46 -44.62 7.28
C ILE A 575 -20.14 -45.58 6.28
N VAL A 576 -19.81 -46.84 6.37
CA VAL A 576 -20.36 -47.87 5.43
C VAL A 576 -21.89 -47.97 5.53
N PRO A 577 -22.51 -48.02 6.74
CA PRO A 577 -23.99 -48.06 6.87
C PRO A 577 -24.66 -46.83 6.27
N PHE A 578 -24.02 -45.66 6.29
CA PHE A 578 -24.53 -44.46 5.64
C PHE A 578 -24.36 -44.47 4.12
N LEU A 579 -23.22 -44.93 3.58
CA LEU A 579 -22.96 -44.95 2.15
C LEU A 579 -23.71 -46.03 1.41
N PHE A 580 -24.02 -47.16 2.06
CA PHE A 580 -24.63 -48.32 1.41
C PHE A 580 -26.04 -48.03 0.84
N PRO A 581 -26.95 -47.38 1.57
CA PRO A 581 -28.25 -46.98 1.04
C PRO A 581 -28.17 -46.01 -0.16
N LEU A 582 -27.11 -45.19 -0.25
CA LEU A 582 -26.94 -44.25 -1.34
C LEU A 582 -26.64 -44.91 -2.69
N LEU A 583 -26.24 -46.21 -2.71
CA LEU A 583 -26.04 -46.97 -3.94
C LEU A 583 -27.31 -47.13 -4.77
N VAL A 584 -28.48 -47.11 -4.15
CA VAL A 584 -29.78 -47.31 -4.82
C VAL A 584 -30.49 -45.98 -5.13
N GLU A 585 -29.86 -44.84 -4.93
CA GLU A 585 -30.43 -43.52 -5.26
C GLU A 585 -30.58 -43.36 -6.78
N PRO A 586 -31.80 -43.08 -7.27
CA PRO A 586 -32.11 -43.11 -8.71
C PRO A 586 -31.43 -41.97 -9.53
N GLY A 587 -30.92 -40.97 -8.89
CA GLY A 587 -30.27 -39.82 -9.57
C GLY A 587 -28.81 -40.06 -9.95
N LEU A 588 -28.16 -41.16 -9.52
CA LEU A 588 -26.75 -41.41 -9.78
C LEU A 588 -26.46 -41.82 -11.22
N SER A 589 -25.45 -41.23 -11.84
CA SER A 589 -24.88 -41.72 -13.09
C SER A 589 -24.10 -43.02 -12.89
N LEU A 590 -23.87 -43.79 -13.95
CA LEU A 590 -23.11 -45.06 -13.90
C LEU A 590 -21.67 -44.80 -13.36
N THR A 591 -21.08 -43.69 -13.71
CA THR A 591 -19.73 -43.31 -13.24
C THR A 591 -19.69 -43.00 -11.74
N GLN A 592 -20.69 -42.30 -11.25
CA GLN A 592 -20.87 -41.97 -9.84
C GLN A 592 -21.18 -43.25 -9.00
N PHE A 593 -22.06 -44.10 -9.49
CA PHE A 593 -22.30 -45.39 -8.88
C PHE A 593 -21.02 -46.23 -8.76
N ARG A 594 -20.23 -46.34 -9.84
CA ARG A 594 -18.94 -47.08 -9.83
C ARG A 594 -17.96 -46.51 -8.83
N ALA A 595 -17.82 -45.17 -8.74
CA ALA A 595 -16.98 -44.53 -7.76
C ALA A 595 -17.42 -44.84 -6.33
N LEU A 596 -18.72 -44.76 -6.04
CA LEU A 596 -19.26 -45.07 -4.72
C LEU A 596 -19.00 -46.55 -4.35
N VAL A 597 -19.24 -47.50 -5.27
CA VAL A 597 -18.96 -48.93 -5.06
C VAL A 597 -17.45 -49.17 -4.82
N SER A 598 -16.57 -48.52 -5.60
CA SER A 598 -15.12 -48.67 -5.43
C SER A 598 -14.68 -48.24 -4.04
N THR A 599 -15.09 -47.03 -3.60
CA THR A 599 -14.71 -46.52 -2.27
C THR A 599 -15.24 -47.37 -1.12
N ILE A 600 -16.51 -47.88 -1.23
CA ILE A 600 -17.05 -48.81 -0.23
C ILE A 600 -16.22 -50.10 -0.17
N LYS A 601 -15.83 -50.67 -1.34
CA LYS A 601 -14.96 -51.85 -1.38
C LYS A 601 -13.60 -51.61 -0.74
N GLU A 602 -12.98 -50.46 -1.00
CA GLU A 602 -11.72 -50.05 -0.38
C GLU A 602 -11.84 -49.94 1.16
N MET A 603 -12.97 -49.38 1.63
CA MET A 603 -13.26 -49.29 3.08
C MET A 603 -13.47 -50.68 3.71
N LEU A 604 -14.21 -51.56 3.04
CA LEU A 604 -14.43 -52.92 3.52
C LEU A 604 -13.13 -53.74 3.54
N ALA A 605 -12.30 -53.62 2.51
CA ALA A 605 -11.00 -54.30 2.46
C ALA A 605 -10.11 -53.85 3.64
N LYS A 606 -10.09 -52.54 3.97
CA LYS A 606 -9.34 -52.01 5.13
C LYS A 606 -9.86 -52.55 6.46
N VAL A 607 -11.19 -52.63 6.63
CA VAL A 607 -11.82 -53.24 7.83
C VAL A 607 -11.46 -54.72 7.94
N GLU A 608 -11.50 -55.45 6.82
CA GLU A 608 -11.12 -56.86 6.78
C GLU A 608 -9.68 -57.10 7.16
N GLU A 609 -8.73 -56.35 6.55
CA GLU A 609 -7.31 -56.45 6.82
C GLU A 609 -6.94 -56.13 8.28
N GLU A 610 -7.43 -54.97 8.80
CA GLU A 610 -7.16 -54.60 10.17
C GLU A 610 -7.86 -55.50 11.20
N GLN A 611 -9.05 -56.07 10.90
CA GLN A 611 -9.73 -56.98 11.82
C GLN A 611 -9.08 -58.34 11.79
N LYS A 612 -8.69 -58.85 10.64
CA LYS A 612 -7.96 -60.11 10.48
C LYS A 612 -6.64 -60.08 11.24
N SER A 613 -5.84 -59.02 11.06
CA SER A 613 -4.60 -58.82 11.77
C SER A 613 -4.77 -58.78 13.29
N LYS A 614 -5.86 -58.12 13.78
CA LYS A 614 -6.20 -58.13 15.21
C LYS A 614 -6.60 -59.49 15.74
N LEU A 615 -7.39 -60.27 15.00
CA LEU A 615 -7.79 -61.63 15.39
C LEU A 615 -6.61 -62.58 15.36
N GLU A 616 -5.72 -62.46 14.37
CA GLU A 616 -4.48 -63.26 14.31
C GLU A 616 -3.57 -62.95 15.51
N SER A 617 -3.43 -61.67 15.91
CA SER A 617 -2.66 -61.27 17.07
C SER A 617 -3.28 -61.80 18.37
N VAL A 618 -4.59 -61.77 18.52
CA VAL A 618 -5.31 -62.32 19.69
C VAL A 618 -5.16 -63.85 19.73
N ALA A 619 -5.26 -64.53 18.56
CA ALA A 619 -5.07 -65.96 18.47
C ALA A 619 -3.63 -66.40 18.84
N ALA A 620 -2.62 -65.64 18.39
CA ALA A 620 -1.23 -65.85 18.74
C ALA A 620 -0.99 -65.66 20.26
N LEU A 621 -1.57 -64.60 20.88
CA LEU A 621 -1.49 -64.38 22.33
C LEU A 621 -2.21 -65.52 23.13
N GLN A 622 -3.35 -66.05 22.65
CA GLN A 622 -4.03 -67.14 23.29
C GLN A 622 -3.25 -68.45 23.18
N GLU A 623 -2.54 -68.69 22.06
CA GLU A 623 -1.69 -69.86 21.88
C GLU A 623 -0.42 -69.77 22.75
N GLU A 624 0.19 -68.58 22.92
CA GLU A 624 1.27 -68.30 23.86
C GLU A 624 0.83 -68.54 25.32
N GLN A 625 -0.40 -68.10 25.67
CA GLN A 625 -0.97 -68.38 27.00
C GLN A 625 -1.22 -69.86 27.26
N ARG A 626 -1.72 -70.59 26.25
CA ARG A 626 -1.96 -72.03 26.29
C ARG A 626 -0.65 -72.78 26.46
N THR A 627 0.39 -72.44 25.73
CA THR A 627 1.72 -73.02 25.83
C THR A 627 2.39 -72.69 27.16
N ALA A 628 2.20 -71.49 27.71
CA ALA A 628 2.69 -71.10 29.05
C ALA A 628 1.99 -71.89 30.16
N LEU A 629 0.67 -72.06 30.10
CA LEU A 629 -0.12 -72.86 31.03
C LEU A 629 0.21 -74.37 30.88
N GLY A 630 0.41 -74.87 29.64
CA GLY A 630 0.86 -76.24 29.39
C GLY A 630 2.23 -76.50 30.04
N ASN A 631 3.17 -75.57 29.92
CA ASN A 631 4.53 -75.67 30.52
C ASN A 631 4.48 -75.59 32.03
N LEU A 632 3.55 -74.87 32.66
CA LEU A 632 3.30 -74.83 34.11
C LEU A 632 2.69 -76.14 34.58
N ALA A 633 1.78 -76.78 33.84
CA ALA A 633 1.22 -78.05 34.17
C ALA A 633 2.21 -79.24 34.03
N LEU A 634 3.21 -79.09 33.15
CA LEU A 634 4.29 -80.06 33.00
C LEU A 634 5.39 -79.95 34.09
N ASN A 635 5.55 -78.78 34.67
CA ASN A 635 6.49 -78.55 35.76
C ASN A 635 5.97 -79.02 37.15
N ASP A 636 4.61 -79.05 37.30
CA ASP A 636 3.96 -79.59 38.52
C ASP A 636 3.92 -81.15 38.56
N SER A 637 4.15 -81.85 37.42
CA SER A 637 4.17 -83.28 37.38
C SER A 637 5.53 -83.92 37.62
N SER A 638 6.58 -83.15 37.95
CA SER A 638 7.91 -83.65 38.19
C SER A 638 8.35 -83.66 39.63
N SER A 639 7.44 -83.34 40.57
CA SER A 639 7.79 -83.45 42.04
C SER A 639 6.62 -83.94 42.84
N GLN A 640 6.32 -85.23 42.77
CA GLN A 640 5.79 -86.02 43.89
C GLN A 640 5.66 -87.48 43.49
N ASN A 641 6.73 -88.22 43.82
CA ASN A 641 6.62 -89.69 44.17
C ASN A 641 6.50 -89.77 45.67
N SER A 642 5.33 -90.20 46.15
CA SER A 642 5.21 -91.25 47.21
C SER A 642 3.82 -91.27 47.83
N THR A 643 3.25 -92.55 47.74
CA THR A 643 2.41 -93.20 48.63
C THR A 643 0.98 -92.82 48.96
N SER A 644 0.14 -93.76 48.44
CA SER A 644 -0.94 -94.56 49.18
C SER A 644 -2.35 -93.97 49.24
N SER A 645 -3.18 -94.72 48.54
CA SER A 645 -4.51 -95.28 48.95
C SER A 645 -5.71 -94.36 49.30
N GLY A 646 -6.70 -94.61 48.52
CA GLY A 646 -8.08 -94.63 49.01
C GLY A 646 -9.03 -93.55 48.63
N GLY A 647 -9.94 -93.91 47.74
CA GLY A 647 -11.38 -93.67 47.86
C GLY A 647 -11.99 -92.43 47.17
N ALA A 648 -12.69 -92.79 46.09
CA ALA A 648 -14.02 -92.38 45.68
C ALA A 648 -14.30 -90.89 45.39
N SER A 649 -14.52 -90.75 44.08
CA SER A 649 -15.59 -89.92 43.45
C SER A 649 -16.13 -88.69 44.17
N THR A 650 -15.96 -87.56 43.56
CA THR A 650 -17.08 -86.68 43.16
C THR A 650 -16.56 -85.48 42.27
N THR A 651 -16.99 -85.45 41.09
CA THR A 651 -17.36 -84.40 40.21
C THR A 651 -16.58 -83.08 40.20
N SER A 652 -15.83 -82.94 39.16
CA SER A 652 -15.45 -81.77 38.45
C SER A 652 -16.50 -80.65 38.35
N SER A 653 -16.35 -79.52 39.03
CA SER A 653 -17.00 -78.26 38.60
C SER A 653 -16.36 -76.95 39.18
N VAL A 654 -15.10 -76.96 39.62
CA VAL A 654 -14.51 -75.75 40.22
C VAL A 654 -13.39 -75.10 39.36
N ASN A 655 -12.91 -75.72 38.32
CA ASN A 655 -11.79 -75.18 37.54
C ASN A 655 -12.17 -74.26 36.37
N ASN A 656 -13.46 -74.07 36.05
CA ASN A 656 -13.86 -73.17 35.00
C ASN A 656 -14.07 -71.69 35.44
N SER A 657 -14.29 -71.47 36.77
CA SER A 657 -14.51 -70.11 37.27
C SER A 657 -13.22 -69.28 37.43
N VAL A 658 -12.12 -69.95 37.75
CA VAL A 658 -10.82 -69.26 37.96
C VAL A 658 -10.20 -68.88 36.60
N VAL A 659 -10.34 -69.76 35.63
CA VAL A 659 -9.85 -69.46 34.23
C VAL A 659 -10.70 -68.36 33.59
N SER A 660 -12.04 -68.40 33.82
CA SER A 660 -12.93 -67.32 33.31
C SER A 660 -12.62 -65.98 33.98
N GLN A 661 -12.37 -65.92 35.27
CA GLN A 661 -12.04 -64.70 35.99
C GLN A 661 -10.63 -64.13 35.59
N GLN A 662 -9.66 -64.98 35.25
CA GLN A 662 -8.37 -64.54 34.72
C GLN A 662 -8.45 -64.04 33.29
N ILE A 663 -9.32 -64.64 32.47
CA ILE A 663 -9.60 -64.19 31.12
C ILE A 663 -10.34 -62.84 31.13
N ASP A 664 -11.37 -62.70 32.02
CA ASP A 664 -12.08 -61.42 32.22
C ASP A 664 -11.18 -60.31 32.77
N ALA A 665 -10.22 -60.63 33.66
CA ALA A 665 -9.20 -59.68 34.16
C ALA A 665 -8.21 -59.28 33.07
N LEU A 666 -7.86 -60.16 32.14
CA LEU A 666 -7.02 -59.87 30.97
C LEU A 666 -7.75 -59.04 29.93
N PHE A 667 -9.03 -59.32 29.69
CA PHE A 667 -9.87 -58.48 28.81
C PHE A 667 -10.11 -57.09 29.39
N SER A 668 -10.26 -56.96 30.75
CA SER A 668 -10.33 -55.66 31.41
C SER A 668 -9.01 -54.88 31.28
N GLN A 669 -7.87 -55.55 31.37
CA GLN A 669 -6.58 -54.91 31.15
C GLN A 669 -6.33 -54.50 29.68
N LEU A 670 -6.83 -55.21 28.71
CA LEU A 670 -6.76 -54.84 27.32
C LEU A 670 -7.74 -53.69 26.96
N SER A 671 -8.85 -53.59 27.63
CA SER A 671 -9.82 -52.49 27.50
C SER A 671 -9.35 -51.19 28.16
N THR A 672 -8.50 -51.24 29.19
CA THR A 672 -7.96 -50.09 29.90
C THR A 672 -6.62 -49.60 29.34
N SER A 673 -5.98 -50.32 28.40
CA SER A 673 -4.74 -49.85 27.76
C SER A 673 -4.95 -48.93 26.57
N SER A 674 -6.19 -48.55 26.25
CA SER A 674 -6.47 -47.50 25.24
C SER A 674 -6.59 -46.09 25.80
N GLU A 675 -6.50 -45.88 27.11
CA GLU A 675 -6.41 -44.58 27.75
C GLU A 675 -5.13 -44.46 28.54
N THR A 676 -4.23 -43.63 28.10
CA THR A 676 -3.04 -43.02 28.67
C THR A 676 -1.71 -43.46 28.06
N THR A 677 -1.39 -42.86 26.91
CA THR A 677 0.01 -42.61 26.57
C THR A 677 0.31 -41.11 26.69
N LYS A 678 0.63 -40.70 27.93
CA LYS A 678 1.37 -39.46 28.15
C LYS A 678 2.79 -39.64 27.64
N VAL A 679 3.13 -38.98 26.55
CA VAL A 679 4.46 -38.88 26.02
C VAL A 679 5.35 -38.17 27.05
N LYS A 680 6.31 -38.89 27.61
CA LYS A 680 7.47 -38.31 28.24
C LYS A 680 8.48 -37.93 27.19
N GLN A 681 8.70 -36.64 27.02
CA GLN A 681 9.85 -36.12 26.30
C GLN A 681 11.12 -36.39 27.07
N THR A 682 12.00 -37.18 26.51
CA THR A 682 13.39 -37.28 26.88
C THR A 682 14.20 -36.23 26.19
N THR A 683 14.62 -35.21 26.90
CA THR A 683 15.71 -34.32 26.46
C THR A 683 17.01 -34.83 27.04
N ALA A 684 17.93 -35.14 26.17
CA ALA A 684 19.33 -35.44 26.52
C ALA A 684 20.02 -34.16 27.00
N ALA A 685 20.57 -34.23 28.19
CA ALA A 685 21.46 -33.24 28.77
C ALA A 685 22.91 -33.71 28.62
N THR A 686 23.82 -32.79 28.35
CA THR A 686 25.20 -32.89 28.75
C THR A 686 25.68 -31.58 29.39
N PRO A 687 26.69 -31.66 30.28
CA PRO A 687 26.72 -30.88 31.51
C PRO A 687 27.83 -29.82 31.52
N VAL A 688 27.71 -28.79 32.37
CA VAL A 688 28.90 -28.13 32.97
C VAL A 688 28.56 -27.52 34.33
N MET A 689 29.20 -28.07 35.37
CA MET A 689 29.83 -27.52 36.60
C MET A 689 29.24 -26.28 37.29
N ALA A 690 28.83 -26.53 38.54
CA ALA A 690 29.37 -26.12 39.86
C ALA A 690 29.32 -24.60 40.17
N SER A 691 28.68 -24.19 41.23
CA SER A 691 29.17 -24.17 42.60
C SER A 691 28.17 -23.47 43.55
N ASN A 692 27.89 -24.14 44.64
CA ASN A 692 27.79 -23.71 46.06
C ASN A 692 27.28 -22.24 46.35
N VAL A 693 26.32 -22.04 47.27
CA VAL A 693 26.43 -22.14 48.76
C VAL A 693 25.08 -21.67 49.36
N VAL A 694 24.42 -22.53 50.14
CA VAL A 694 24.00 -22.42 51.57
C VAL A 694 23.33 -21.08 51.96
N THR A 695 22.12 -21.03 52.46
CA THR A 695 21.63 -21.33 53.86
C THR A 695 20.18 -20.95 54.04
N ASN A 696 19.47 -21.86 54.66
CA ASN A 696 18.49 -21.77 55.77
C ASN A 696 17.74 -20.43 56.01
N SER A 697 16.41 -20.50 56.16
CA SER A 697 15.65 -20.80 57.40
C SER A 697 14.16 -20.50 57.21
N ARG A 698 13.30 -21.46 57.42
CA ARG A 698 12.19 -21.59 58.37
C ARG A 698 11.57 -20.26 58.89
N ILE A 699 10.26 -20.15 58.84
CA ILE A 699 9.26 -20.32 59.88
C ILE A 699 7.96 -19.57 59.51
N ASP A 700 6.90 -20.27 59.45
CA ASP A 700 5.61 -20.30 60.08
C ASP A 700 4.55 -19.21 59.79
N SER A 701 3.41 -19.80 59.47
CA SER A 701 2.05 -19.66 60.03
C SER A 701 1.32 -18.32 59.91
N GLY A 702 0.06 -18.42 59.47
CA GLY A 702 -1.00 -17.60 60.02
C GLY A 702 -2.06 -17.19 59.03
N THR A 703 -3.06 -18.07 58.87
CA THR A 703 -4.50 -17.78 58.84
C THR A 703 -4.89 -16.30 58.93
N VAL A 704 -5.85 -15.87 58.09
CA VAL A 704 -7.20 -15.40 58.39
C VAL A 704 -7.72 -14.53 57.24
N ALA A 705 -8.82 -14.94 56.62
CA ALA A 705 -9.74 -14.06 55.92
C ALA A 705 -10.47 -13.17 56.94
N PRO A 706 -10.92 -12.00 56.57
CA PRO A 706 -12.37 -11.87 56.51
C PRO A 706 -12.90 -10.99 55.33
N THR A 707 -14.02 -11.46 54.90
CA THR A 707 -15.16 -10.78 54.28
C THR A 707 -15.54 -9.49 55.01
N ILE A 708 -16.07 -8.45 54.27
CA ILE A 708 -17.13 -7.53 54.60
C ILE A 708 -17.15 -6.46 53.50
N ALA A 709 -18.18 -6.42 52.69
CA ALA A 709 -19.48 -5.76 52.66
C ALA A 709 -19.46 -4.43 51.92
N MET A 710 -20.33 -4.39 50.92
CA MET A 710 -20.87 -3.16 50.29
C MET A 710 -21.64 -2.29 51.33
N PRO A 711 -21.85 -1.03 50.99
CA PRO A 711 -23.21 -0.52 51.12
C PRO A 711 -23.77 0.08 49.83
N LYS A 712 -25.07 -0.15 49.71
CA LYS A 712 -26.03 0.43 48.76
C LYS A 712 -26.38 1.88 49.15
N SER A 713 -26.94 2.53 48.11
CA SER A 713 -28.07 3.48 48.11
C SER A 713 -27.75 4.92 47.87
N GLY A 714 -28.56 5.44 46.94
CA GLY A 714 -28.82 6.84 46.71
C GLY A 714 -29.48 7.12 45.39
N MET A 715 -30.75 6.76 45.21
CA MET A 715 -31.64 7.24 44.16
C MET A 715 -31.79 8.76 44.25
N MET A 716 -31.77 9.48 43.10
CA MET A 716 -32.70 10.56 42.89
C MET A 716 -32.95 10.74 41.39
N SER A 717 -34.18 10.51 41.03
CA SER A 717 -34.88 10.82 39.81
C SER A 717 -35.10 12.31 39.66
N LEU A 718 -35.08 12.80 38.40
CA LEU A 718 -35.99 13.84 37.95
C LEU A 718 -35.96 13.90 36.40
N ARG A 719 -37.13 13.63 35.85
CA ARG A 719 -37.65 14.02 34.51
C ARG A 719 -38.45 15.29 34.68
N PRO A 720 -39.05 15.95 33.65
CA PRO A 720 -38.93 15.88 32.20
C PRO A 720 -38.94 17.27 31.47
N ALA A 721 -39.02 17.18 30.17
CA ALA A 721 -39.10 18.21 29.13
C ALA A 721 -40.16 19.32 29.26
N PRO A 722 -40.19 20.38 28.40
CA PRO A 722 -41.09 20.26 27.23
C PRO A 722 -40.64 20.92 25.91
N ASN A 723 -41.19 20.33 24.85
CA ASN A 723 -41.62 20.77 23.52
C ASN A 723 -41.65 22.30 23.22
N ASN A 724 -41.23 22.59 21.96
CA ASN A 724 -42.01 23.50 21.12
C ASN A 724 -41.71 23.30 19.62
N THR A 725 -42.66 22.77 18.91
CA THR A 725 -43.03 23.01 17.50
C THR A 725 -44.13 24.09 17.51
N PRO A 726 -44.67 24.65 16.41
CA PRO A 726 -44.47 24.43 14.97
C PRO A 726 -44.55 25.72 14.10
N THR A 727 -44.35 25.63 12.80
CA THR A 727 -45.26 26.35 11.84
C THR A 727 -45.19 25.72 10.45
N THR A 728 -46.32 25.24 10.10
CA THR A 728 -46.93 24.87 8.82
C THR A 728 -46.92 25.98 7.77
N TRP A 729 -46.81 25.61 6.50
CA TRP A 729 -47.71 26.12 5.45
C TRP A 729 -47.98 25.06 4.39
N ASN A 730 -49.22 24.81 4.24
CA ASN A 730 -50.07 24.13 3.29
C ASN A 730 -49.91 24.71 1.88
N ASN A 731 -50.13 24.00 0.80
CA ASN A 731 -51.41 23.68 0.22
C ASN A 731 -51.31 22.94 -1.12
N ASN A 732 -52.12 21.88 -1.21
CA ASN A 732 -53.14 21.59 -2.22
C ASN A 732 -52.68 21.40 -3.69
N ASN A 733 -53.14 20.49 -4.42
CA ASN A 733 -54.33 19.62 -4.58
C ASN A 733 -54.16 18.86 -5.92
N VAL A 734 -54.63 17.75 -6.11
CA VAL A 734 -55.84 17.04 -6.51
C VAL A 734 -55.57 15.96 -7.60
N ASN A 735 -56.04 14.75 -7.32
CA ASN A 735 -56.66 13.72 -8.18
C ASN A 735 -55.91 13.25 -9.45
N GLY A 736 -55.73 11.99 -9.65
CA GLY A 736 -56.74 10.98 -9.93
C GLY A 736 -56.12 9.74 -10.62
N THR A 737 -56.68 8.64 -10.25
CA THR A 737 -56.93 7.36 -11.01
C THR A 737 -55.77 6.42 -11.40
N ARG A 738 -55.73 5.37 -10.63
CA ARG A 738 -55.74 3.89 -10.96
C ARG A 738 -55.37 3.49 -12.40
N ALA A 739 -54.31 2.68 -12.52
CA ALA A 739 -54.31 1.39 -13.25
C ALA A 739 -53.06 0.58 -12.93
N ASN A 740 -53.26 -0.70 -12.63
CA ASN A 740 -52.27 -1.77 -12.41
C ASN A 740 -51.35 -1.96 -13.63
N ALA A 741 -50.05 -2.15 -13.40
CA ALA A 741 -49.26 -3.07 -14.21
C ALA A 741 -48.00 -3.46 -13.38
N THR A 742 -47.96 -4.75 -13.08
CA THR A 742 -46.78 -5.49 -12.61
C THR A 742 -45.60 -5.31 -13.56
N ALA A 743 -44.51 -4.71 -13.07
CA ALA A 743 -43.21 -4.77 -13.74
C ALA A 743 -42.17 -5.22 -12.70
N ALA A 744 -41.58 -6.36 -12.97
CA ALA A 744 -40.52 -6.95 -12.20
C ALA A 744 -39.28 -6.01 -12.15
N ASN A 745 -38.88 -5.64 -10.95
CA ASN A 745 -37.61 -5.00 -10.67
C ASN A 745 -36.49 -6.00 -11.01
N LYS A 746 -35.77 -5.71 -12.08
CA LYS A 746 -34.43 -6.28 -12.32
C LYS A 746 -33.41 -5.40 -11.63
N ASP A 747 -32.80 -5.93 -10.60
CA ASP A 747 -31.71 -5.30 -9.87
C ASP A 747 -30.55 -4.91 -10.80
N PRO A 748 -30.08 -3.66 -10.77
CA PRO A 748 -28.91 -3.22 -11.55
C PRO A 748 -27.60 -3.90 -11.14
N VAL A 749 -27.54 -4.54 -9.97
CA VAL A 749 -26.36 -5.23 -9.42
C VAL A 749 -26.05 -6.51 -10.18
N SER A 750 -27.07 -7.24 -10.68
CA SER A 750 -26.88 -8.50 -11.43
C SER A 750 -26.24 -8.29 -12.80
N SER A 751 -26.52 -7.16 -13.44
CA SER A 751 -25.90 -6.77 -14.73
C SER A 751 -24.42 -6.39 -14.59
N MET A 752 -24.04 -5.76 -13.48
CA MET A 752 -22.66 -5.36 -13.22
C MET A 752 -21.75 -6.54 -12.86
N ILE A 753 -22.29 -7.56 -12.18
CA ILE A 753 -21.55 -8.77 -11.82
C ILE A 753 -21.22 -9.60 -13.06
N HIS A 754 -22.13 -9.68 -14.03
CA HIS A 754 -21.91 -10.44 -15.28
C HIS A 754 -20.87 -9.76 -16.21
N SER A 755 -20.84 -8.44 -16.27
CA SER A 755 -19.85 -7.73 -17.09
C SER A 755 -18.43 -7.82 -16.54
N ASN A 756 -18.27 -7.83 -15.20
CA ASN A 756 -16.97 -7.96 -14.57
C ASN A 756 -16.39 -9.37 -14.56
N LEU A 757 -17.24 -10.41 -14.55
CA LEU A 757 -16.82 -11.81 -14.68
C LEU A 757 -16.40 -12.15 -16.11
N SER A 758 -16.99 -11.53 -17.14
CA SER A 758 -16.62 -11.73 -18.54
C SER A 758 -15.27 -11.09 -18.90
N ALA A 759 -14.86 -10.04 -18.20
CA ALA A 759 -13.58 -9.38 -18.40
C ALA A 759 -12.39 -10.13 -17.78
N MET A 760 -12.62 -11.06 -16.85
CA MET A 760 -11.57 -11.84 -16.19
C MET A 760 -11.36 -13.25 -16.74
N GLY A 761 -12.19 -13.72 -17.69
CA GLY A 761 -12.23 -15.11 -18.22
C GLY A 761 -11.56 -15.34 -19.57
N GLY A 762 -10.80 -14.40 -20.11
CA GLY A 762 -10.21 -14.49 -21.43
C GLY A 762 -8.80 -15.07 -21.46
N MET A 763 -8.64 -16.38 -21.29
CA MET A 763 -7.49 -17.14 -21.82
C MET A 763 -7.90 -18.51 -22.33
N GLY A 764 -7.83 -18.63 -23.67
CA GLY A 764 -7.53 -19.90 -24.37
C GLY A 764 -8.69 -20.75 -24.86
N SER A 765 -9.11 -20.68 -26.12
CA SER A 765 -8.80 -21.65 -27.18
C SER A 765 -9.74 -21.53 -28.40
N ILE A 766 -9.09 -21.34 -29.58
CA ILE A 766 -9.28 -21.97 -30.92
C ILE A 766 -10.68 -22.01 -31.57
N ARG A 767 -10.70 -21.40 -32.75
CA ARG A 767 -11.63 -21.31 -33.89
C ARG A 767 -12.28 -22.64 -34.36
N PRO A 768 -13.35 -22.67 -35.23
CA PRO A 768 -13.35 -22.01 -36.55
C PRO A 768 -14.65 -21.40 -37.07
N ALA A 769 -14.48 -20.58 -38.08
CA ALA A 769 -15.23 -20.02 -39.17
C ALA A 769 -16.61 -20.56 -39.58
N ASN A 770 -17.58 -19.70 -39.96
CA ASN A 770 -18.05 -19.45 -41.31
C ASN A 770 -19.27 -18.51 -41.35
N GLN A 771 -19.09 -17.48 -42.19
CA GLN A 771 -19.99 -16.96 -43.25
C GLN A 771 -21.47 -16.66 -43.01
N TRP A 772 -21.92 -15.45 -43.20
CA TRP A 772 -22.67 -14.86 -44.34
C TRP A 772 -23.39 -13.60 -43.89
N ALA A 773 -23.11 -12.50 -44.60
CA ALA A 773 -23.93 -11.28 -44.71
C ALA A 773 -25.05 -11.57 -45.78
N PRO A 774 -26.02 -10.68 -46.12
CA PRO A 774 -25.96 -9.23 -46.16
C PRO A 774 -27.28 -8.44 -45.91
N ALA A 775 -27.12 -7.12 -45.93
CA ALA A 775 -27.89 -6.05 -46.61
C ALA A 775 -29.11 -5.38 -45.92
N SER A 776 -28.92 -4.11 -45.73
CA SER A 776 -29.65 -2.90 -46.17
C SER A 776 -31.00 -2.54 -45.49
N GLN A 777 -31.16 -1.35 -44.99
CA GLN A 777 -31.72 -0.15 -45.63
C GLN A 777 -31.86 1.03 -44.65
N ALA A 778 -31.61 2.19 -45.21
CA ALA A 778 -31.70 3.54 -44.67
C ALA A 778 -33.14 4.01 -44.49
N VAL A 779 -33.40 4.92 -43.56
CA VAL A 779 -34.40 6.00 -43.67
C VAL A 779 -33.95 7.19 -42.82
N THR A 780 -33.85 8.37 -43.45
CA THR A 780 -33.62 9.72 -42.91
C THR A 780 -34.89 10.44 -42.48
N PRO A 781 -34.86 11.67 -41.95
CA PRO A 781 -35.68 12.26 -40.90
C PRO A 781 -36.83 13.20 -41.45
N PRO A 782 -37.51 13.96 -40.59
CA PRO A 782 -37.83 15.33 -41.00
C PRO A 782 -37.54 16.43 -39.95
N ALA A 783 -37.21 17.60 -40.54
CA ALA A 783 -37.04 18.91 -39.99
C ALA A 783 -38.36 19.64 -39.73
N TRP A 784 -38.32 20.74 -38.95
CA TRP A 784 -39.10 21.99 -39.04
C TRP A 784 -38.53 23.00 -38.05
N ASN A 785 -37.89 24.07 -38.44
CA ASN A 785 -38.28 25.46 -38.82
C ASN A 785 -38.76 26.29 -37.64
N HIS A 786 -38.09 27.41 -37.31
CA HIS A 786 -38.31 28.78 -37.77
C HIS A 786 -37.32 29.80 -37.16
N ASN A 787 -36.75 30.60 -38.03
CA ASN A 787 -36.06 31.89 -37.90
C ASN A 787 -37.05 33.05 -37.71
N PRO A 788 -36.72 34.38 -37.51
CA PRO A 788 -35.65 35.13 -38.21
C PRO A 788 -35.02 36.36 -37.50
N ALA A 789 -34.08 36.96 -38.23
CA ALA A 789 -33.64 38.34 -38.41
C ALA A 789 -32.52 38.89 -37.50
N ALA A 790 -31.50 39.60 -37.91
CA ALA A 790 -31.18 40.35 -39.10
C ALA A 790 -29.65 40.54 -39.28
N ALA A 791 -29.21 40.69 -40.50
CA ALA A 791 -27.89 40.94 -41.01
C ALA A 791 -27.51 42.43 -41.05
N PRO A 792 -26.49 42.90 -41.80
CA PRO A 792 -25.07 42.50 -41.99
C PRO A 792 -24.09 43.70 -41.96
N ILE A 793 -22.76 43.55 -42.19
CA ILE A 793 -21.85 44.48 -42.93
C ILE A 793 -20.46 43.83 -43.02
N GLN A 794 -20.12 43.39 -44.19
CA GLN A 794 -19.11 43.71 -45.20
C GLN A 794 -17.63 43.49 -44.91
N GLN A 795 -17.09 42.58 -45.73
CA GLN A 795 -15.68 42.45 -46.19
C GLN A 795 -15.30 43.56 -47.17
N PRO A 796 -13.96 43.77 -47.41
CA PRO A 796 -13.54 43.57 -48.81
C PRO A 796 -12.30 42.71 -49.00
N GLN A 797 -12.37 41.96 -50.09
CA GLN A 797 -11.31 41.26 -50.80
C GLN A 797 -10.33 42.22 -51.49
N MET A 798 -9.13 41.70 -51.78
CA MET A 798 -8.37 41.73 -53.06
C MET A 798 -6.90 41.40 -52.78
N ARG A 799 -6.10 40.73 -53.56
CA ARG A 799 -6.11 40.12 -54.89
C ARG A 799 -4.75 39.41 -55.08
N MET A 800 -4.74 38.37 -55.90
CA MET A 800 -3.59 37.57 -56.34
C MET A 800 -2.59 38.40 -57.21
N MET A 801 -1.33 37.92 -57.24
CA MET A 801 -0.50 37.69 -58.49
C MET A 801 0.80 36.97 -58.07
N ALA A 802 1.01 35.74 -58.48
CA ALA A 802 1.72 35.22 -59.72
C ALA A 802 3.25 35.15 -59.56
N THR A 803 3.76 33.93 -59.62
CA THR A 803 5.13 33.45 -59.91
C THR A 803 5.58 33.93 -61.31
N PRO A 804 6.89 33.87 -61.77
CA PRO A 804 7.62 32.62 -61.88
C PRO A 804 9.20 32.70 -61.93
N LEU A 805 9.80 31.49 -62.04
CA LEU A 805 11.03 31.09 -62.78
C LEU A 805 12.38 30.93 -62.07
N VAL A 806 12.82 29.67 -62.07
CA VAL A 806 14.19 29.14 -62.05
C VAL A 806 15.03 29.53 -63.25
N PRO A 807 16.41 29.58 -63.25
CA PRO A 807 17.17 28.43 -63.74
C PRO A 807 18.49 28.10 -63.02
N GLN A 808 18.74 26.81 -62.98
CA GLN A 808 19.84 25.93 -63.46
C GLN A 808 21.30 26.39 -63.50
N ASN A 809 22.13 25.43 -62.95
CA ASN A 809 23.46 24.92 -63.39
C ASN A 809 24.72 25.70 -63.04
N GLN A 810 25.67 25.04 -62.42
CA GLN A 810 26.79 24.30 -62.98
C GLN A 810 27.76 23.73 -61.99
N GLN A 811 28.21 22.52 -62.30
CA GLN A 811 29.31 21.70 -61.88
C GLN A 811 30.68 22.39 -61.77
N PHE A 812 31.58 21.85 -60.90
CA PHE A 812 32.96 21.45 -61.22
C PHE A 812 33.59 20.82 -59.95
N THR A 813 33.84 19.54 -59.91
CA THR A 813 34.97 18.60 -60.06
C THR A 813 36.20 18.79 -59.16
N GLN A 814 36.59 17.68 -58.56
CA GLN A 814 37.93 17.09 -58.29
C GLN A 814 38.74 17.70 -57.13
N GLN A 815 39.43 16.95 -56.27
CA GLN A 815 40.25 15.71 -56.34
C GLN A 815 40.60 15.22 -54.92
N ASN A 816 40.70 13.88 -54.81
CA ASN A 816 41.40 13.14 -53.73
C ASN A 816 42.96 13.25 -53.92
N PRO A 817 43.81 12.89 -52.92
CA PRO A 817 44.26 11.52 -52.83
C PRO A 817 44.52 10.94 -51.43
N MET A 818 44.19 9.65 -51.29
CA MET A 818 44.95 8.43 -50.85
C MET A 818 46.15 8.52 -49.91
N MET A 819 46.12 7.64 -48.92
CA MET A 819 47.12 6.58 -48.59
C MET A 819 46.56 5.67 -47.49
N THR A 820 46.25 4.49 -47.78
CA THR A 820 46.75 3.10 -47.77
C THR A 820 47.71 2.71 -46.63
N VAL A 821 47.44 1.59 -45.96
CA VAL A 821 48.22 0.37 -45.65
C VAL A 821 47.72 -0.32 -44.39
N MET A 822 47.25 -1.46 -44.44
CA MET A 822 47.49 -2.90 -44.50
C MET A 822 46.84 -3.70 -43.32
N VAL A 823 46.20 -4.77 -43.77
CA VAL A 823 45.68 -5.92 -43.03
C VAL A 823 46.79 -7.00 -42.87
N PRO A 824 46.69 -7.95 -41.95
CA PRO A 824 46.53 -9.31 -42.48
C PRO A 824 45.40 -10.16 -41.82
N GLN A 825 44.96 -11.06 -42.69
CA GLN A 825 43.96 -12.10 -42.58
C GLN A 825 44.47 -13.34 -41.80
N SER A 826 43.55 -14.10 -41.23
CA SER A 826 43.42 -15.59 -41.40
C SER A 826 42.15 -16.04 -40.63
N THR A 827 41.26 -16.68 -41.16
CA THR A 827 40.85 -17.91 -41.86
C THR A 827 39.73 -18.65 -41.10
N PHE A 828 38.64 -18.92 -41.84
CA PHE A 828 37.70 -20.06 -41.83
C PHE A 828 36.86 -20.42 -40.58
N SER A 829 35.54 -20.29 -40.63
CA SER A 829 34.55 -21.35 -40.87
C SER A 829 33.11 -20.82 -40.96
N GLN A 830 32.31 -21.47 -41.76
CA GLN A 830 31.01 -21.15 -42.31
C GLN A 830 29.82 -21.32 -41.32
N PRO A 831 28.54 -21.05 -41.71
CA PRO A 831 27.68 -20.16 -40.98
C PRO A 831 26.51 -20.89 -40.29
N ILE A 832 26.07 -20.36 -39.12
CA ILE A 832 24.79 -20.68 -38.51
C ILE A 832 23.95 -19.41 -38.59
N SER A 833 22.75 -19.52 -39.16
CA SER A 833 21.77 -18.48 -39.38
C SER A 833 21.44 -17.71 -38.11
N PRO A 834 21.31 -16.39 -38.16
CA PRO A 834 20.96 -15.59 -36.98
C PRO A 834 19.46 -15.67 -36.68
N ILE A 835 19.17 -16.13 -35.48
CA ILE A 835 17.88 -15.85 -34.82
C ILE A 835 17.81 -14.34 -34.58
N ALA A 836 16.83 -13.69 -35.17
CA ALA A 836 16.55 -12.28 -34.98
C ALA A 836 16.40 -11.94 -33.48
N PRO A 837 17.06 -10.88 -32.97
CA PRO A 837 16.76 -10.38 -31.64
C PRO A 837 15.38 -9.75 -31.71
N THR A 838 14.46 -10.25 -30.90
CA THR A 838 13.22 -9.55 -30.53
C THR A 838 13.62 -8.25 -29.85
N THR A 839 13.52 -7.16 -30.56
CA THR A 839 13.56 -5.82 -30.01
C THR A 839 12.49 -5.71 -28.93
N PRO A 840 12.82 -5.22 -27.72
CA PRO A 840 11.79 -4.80 -26.79
C PRO A 840 10.95 -3.72 -27.48
N ALA A 841 9.64 -3.87 -27.47
CA ALA A 841 8.72 -2.90 -28.01
C ALA A 841 9.07 -1.52 -27.43
N ALA A 842 9.46 -0.60 -28.30
CA ALA A 842 9.70 0.79 -27.98
C ALA A 842 8.42 1.34 -27.32
N PHE A 843 8.54 1.76 -26.10
CA PHE A 843 7.49 2.44 -25.35
C PHE A 843 7.07 3.69 -26.12
N ARG A 844 5.85 3.66 -26.63
CA ARG A 844 5.19 4.87 -27.14
C ARG A 844 4.70 5.63 -25.90
N PRO A 845 5.11 6.89 -25.68
CA PRO A 845 4.51 7.70 -24.61
C PRO A 845 3.00 7.74 -24.84
N LEU A 846 2.19 7.50 -23.82
CA LEU A 846 0.75 7.68 -23.89
C LEU A 846 0.50 9.12 -24.32
N ALA A 847 -0.13 9.32 -25.47
CA ALA A 847 -0.58 10.64 -25.89
C ALA A 847 -1.70 11.11 -24.94
N ARG A 848 -1.98 12.40 -24.90
CA ARG A 848 -3.09 12.95 -24.12
C ARG A 848 -4.41 12.24 -24.46
N SER A 849 -4.59 11.82 -25.72
CA SER A 849 -5.66 10.94 -26.18
C SER A 849 -5.69 9.57 -25.49
N ASP A 850 -4.53 9.00 -25.17
CA ASP A 850 -4.49 7.66 -24.54
C ASP A 850 -4.86 7.70 -23.05
N ILE A 851 -4.73 8.88 -22.42
CA ILE A 851 -5.19 9.12 -21.06
C ILE A 851 -6.66 9.56 -21.08
N ASP A 852 -7.08 10.33 -22.08
CA ASP A 852 -8.47 10.69 -22.30
C ASP A 852 -9.29 9.43 -22.69
N ASP A 853 -8.71 8.46 -23.40
CA ASP A 853 -9.29 7.13 -23.65
C ASP A 853 -9.33 6.25 -22.39
N LEU A 854 -8.42 6.44 -21.43
CA LEU A 854 -8.50 5.85 -20.09
C LEU A 854 -9.59 6.51 -19.24
N LEU A 855 -10.00 7.71 -19.59
CA LEU A 855 -11.01 8.52 -18.90
C LEU A 855 -12.36 8.51 -19.64
N SER A 856 -12.43 8.12 -20.91
CA SER A 856 -13.66 7.94 -21.71
C SER A 856 -14.13 6.48 -21.70
#